data_451d3dff6f95426e578e41550e0cfd30
#
_entry.id   451d3dff6f95426e578e41550e0cfd30
#
_cell.length_a   1.000
_cell.length_b   1.000
_cell.length_c   1.000
_cell.angle_alpha   90.00
_cell.angle_beta   90.00
_cell.angle_gamma   90.00
#
_symmetry.space_group_name_H-M   'P 1'
#
loop_
_entity.id
_entity.type
_entity.pdbx_description
1 polymer ?
#
loop_
_entity_poly.entity_id
_entity_poly.type
_entity_poly.pdbx_seq_one_letter_code
_entity_poly.pdbx_strand_id
1 'polypeptide(L)'
;MIQVILGRGGGGTSETYSPVRNVKSAATTEKIILVWQNPEQNYYGVKIAMTPAAGNLTEPKTCTKETNTFTVTSLNANTEYTFTFTSLDSNQQETSEKTSITIKTTEKSAEDSGDTTPPEDVTELKSSIENLMVTLKWKDSTSPDVFGYFISYKDEKLKSATIDTFRSVLTEAMPKNTVFVSPKTEKYSISVKSGRSYTFTVKAVDTSGNESKGVTSEKITIQENVGPELGSRTESLNYIFGTDSVAQITLTISREQWDELCTNYDKNFKNEDCVHADFEMKKGNNIWQISDIGMRLRGNTSRRRPQVGEQYYQAHFKLDFEEWLDDSGEERKLAGCMKGLNLKRFKEDPTYVREVFGYNYFRKNGIWTAPRAGYAHLFINIEEDDGDVTELNYGVYAMIEEINKQFLKERSETLQTTETLGGGNFSDNKGDLWKCCWQSSNGPSMATDYDGYRSFGVEEICLDESKSLRYDYDLKTNKDELSRARSDFIDFIEELNNLGSEDEIKKFYESKMDVDLFIKTYACNVLLGMDDDYWRNHNNYYFYFDTTGKSYFIPYDYDNILGTNCHTDTATKNPLDWGEGAYEAPLIEKLFLVPEFKQKYVNYLLNLSESSVFVEGSQAEITRLQTLVKDLIASDDIEYEDTSKTIRDDVASWCSNYGKYQLLAGDENNNYFKAKFNSVEKYTKSYSITFESNGGILATIPTKVFAGEAINNLYIPEKEDWLFADWYTQSEDGEKVEYLTSDMTVYAHYTKFPYKYWVDEDGTENLQFTFIPEDFYLSAVEFVVPVCNLNNWDKKIPQMENKDGAYTYTYSNSYHEISRMWPCYKFVVNGSDWLGWKNYKYKNHLPNAYKRLDGEDDNFMISELKQNF
;
A
#
# COMPACT_ATOMS: atom_id res chain seq x y z
N MET A 1 -0.55 34.25 52.86
CA MET A 1 0.49 34.08 51.85
C MET A 1 -0.21 33.88 50.51
N ILE A 2 -0.29 34.92 49.73
CA ILE A 2 -1.06 35.01 48.49
C ILE A 2 -0.21 34.42 47.37
N GLN A 3 -0.66 33.39 46.70
CA GLN A 3 -0.01 32.82 45.54
C GLN A 3 -0.65 33.42 44.28
N VAL A 4 0.16 34.23 43.58
CA VAL A 4 -0.22 34.85 42.32
C VAL A 4 -0.05 33.79 41.22
N ILE A 5 -1.12 33.40 40.59
CA ILE A 5 -1.09 32.61 39.37
C ILE A 5 -1.02 33.58 38.18
N LEU A 6 0.12 33.63 37.51
CA LEU A 6 0.29 34.29 36.23
C LEU A 6 -0.31 33.41 35.14
N GLY A 7 -1.47 33.76 34.65
CA GLY A 7 -2.05 33.20 33.43
C GLY A 7 -1.26 33.67 32.21
N ARG A 8 -0.66 32.74 31.48
CA ARG A 8 -0.19 32.98 30.12
C ARG A 8 -1.41 33.01 29.19
N GLY A 9 -1.68 34.19 28.63
CA GLY A 9 -2.63 34.35 27.57
C GLY A 9 -2.15 33.64 26.30
N GLY A 10 -2.84 32.60 25.88
CA GLY A 10 -2.78 32.11 24.54
C GLY A 10 -3.54 33.09 23.66
N GLY A 11 -2.88 33.65 22.66
CA GLY A 11 -3.51 34.42 21.61
C GLY A 11 -4.18 33.48 20.63
N GLY A 12 -5.44 33.12 20.92
CA GLY A 12 -6.33 32.61 19.91
C GLY A 12 -6.76 33.76 19.02
N THR A 13 -6.49 33.71 17.74
CA THR A 13 -7.17 34.53 16.74
C THR A 13 -8.65 34.15 16.80
N SER A 14 -9.51 35.01 17.38
CA SER A 14 -10.94 34.78 17.32
C SER A 14 -11.33 34.87 15.84
N GLU A 15 -11.78 33.77 15.27
CA GLU A 15 -12.43 33.78 13.96
C GLU A 15 -13.64 34.70 14.08
N THR A 16 -13.66 35.77 13.28
CA THR A 16 -14.80 36.69 13.20
C THR A 16 -15.78 36.15 12.19
N TYR A 17 -16.88 35.63 12.67
CA TYR A 17 -17.98 35.20 11.81
C TYR A 17 -18.85 36.42 11.41
N SER A 18 -19.42 36.37 10.21
CA SER A 18 -20.33 37.40 9.71
C SER A 18 -21.77 36.93 9.86
N PRO A 19 -22.72 37.80 10.29
CA PRO A 19 -24.14 37.47 10.30
C PRO A 19 -24.70 37.42 8.88
N VAL A 20 -25.88 36.79 8.75
CA VAL A 20 -26.75 36.93 7.60
C VAL A 20 -27.20 38.40 7.45
N ARG A 21 -27.16 38.97 6.25
CA ARG A 21 -27.48 40.37 5.98
C ARG A 21 -28.62 40.49 4.95
N ASN A 22 -29.19 41.67 4.84
CA ASN A 22 -30.13 42.06 3.79
C ASN A 22 -31.31 41.07 3.66
N VAL A 23 -31.87 40.62 4.80
CA VAL A 23 -33.01 39.73 4.80
C VAL A 23 -34.22 40.50 4.24
N LYS A 24 -34.83 40.01 3.20
CA LYS A 24 -36.05 40.48 2.55
C LYS A 24 -37.12 39.42 2.61
N SER A 25 -38.36 39.82 2.46
CA SER A 25 -39.48 38.89 2.45
C SER A 25 -40.62 39.39 1.55
N ALA A 26 -41.39 38.44 1.00
CA ALA A 26 -42.72 38.62 0.49
C ALA A 26 -43.70 37.72 1.30
N ALA A 27 -44.88 38.23 1.60
CA ALA A 27 -45.83 37.48 2.41
C ALA A 27 -47.24 37.52 1.75
N THR A 28 -47.89 36.34 1.74
CA THR A 28 -49.31 36.19 1.37
C THR A 28 -50.10 35.82 2.64
N THR A 29 -51.39 35.44 2.51
CA THR A 29 -52.18 34.94 3.62
C THR A 29 -51.70 33.62 4.23
N GLU A 30 -50.95 32.79 3.45
CA GLU A 30 -50.59 31.44 3.84
C GLU A 30 -49.10 31.10 3.56
N LYS A 31 -48.32 32.06 2.98
CA LYS A 31 -46.96 31.82 2.55
C LYS A 31 -46.03 33.01 2.88
N ILE A 32 -44.80 32.77 3.27
CA ILE A 32 -43.74 33.76 3.40
C ILE A 32 -42.54 33.27 2.65
N ILE A 33 -42.02 34.10 1.73
CA ILE A 33 -40.74 33.88 1.02
C ILE A 33 -39.70 34.71 1.75
N LEU A 34 -38.63 34.07 2.18
CA LEU A 34 -37.46 34.67 2.78
C LEU A 34 -36.31 34.67 1.79
N VAL A 35 -35.58 35.77 1.76
CA VAL A 35 -34.37 35.93 0.95
C VAL A 35 -33.34 36.67 1.76
N TRP A 36 -32.09 36.28 1.70
CA TRP A 36 -31.01 36.89 2.48
C TRP A 36 -29.71 36.91 1.70
N GLN A 37 -28.76 37.72 2.18
CA GLN A 37 -27.38 37.66 1.77
C GLN A 37 -26.60 36.80 2.74
N ASN A 38 -25.95 35.72 2.24
CA ASN A 38 -25.16 34.79 3.01
C ASN A 38 -23.96 35.47 3.67
N PRO A 39 -23.41 34.97 4.78
CA PRO A 39 -22.15 35.39 5.39
C PRO A 39 -21.02 35.45 4.36
N GLU A 40 -20.07 36.40 4.54
CA GLU A 40 -19.05 36.66 3.51
C GLU A 40 -17.89 35.65 3.50
N GLN A 41 -17.54 35.05 4.66
CA GLN A 41 -16.40 34.12 4.78
C GLN A 41 -16.59 33.15 5.96
N ASN A 42 -15.91 32.02 5.90
CA ASN A 42 -15.75 31.05 7.01
C ASN A 42 -17.07 30.56 7.65
N TYR A 43 -18.06 30.20 6.84
CA TYR A 43 -19.31 29.63 7.33
C TYR A 43 -19.66 28.35 6.54
N TYR A 44 -20.33 27.43 7.23
CA TYR A 44 -20.87 26.17 6.65
C TYR A 44 -22.22 26.39 5.99
N GLY A 45 -23.12 27.07 6.69
CA GLY A 45 -24.49 27.30 6.26
C GLY A 45 -25.22 28.27 7.17
N VAL A 46 -26.53 28.37 6.99
CA VAL A 46 -27.43 29.24 7.77
C VAL A 46 -28.56 28.42 8.36
N LYS A 47 -28.71 28.41 9.69
CA LYS A 47 -29.83 27.79 10.39
C LYS A 47 -30.97 28.80 10.54
N ILE A 48 -32.17 28.43 10.09
CA ILE A 48 -33.38 29.26 10.15
C ILE A 48 -34.35 28.65 11.18
N ALA A 49 -34.75 29.46 12.14
CA ALA A 49 -35.80 29.12 13.09
C ALA A 49 -36.95 30.11 12.99
N MET A 50 -38.18 29.68 13.30
CA MET A 50 -39.40 30.51 13.27
C MET A 50 -40.18 30.42 14.57
N THR A 51 -40.70 31.55 15.03
CA THR A 51 -41.58 31.63 16.19
C THR A 51 -42.82 32.52 15.88
N PRO A 52 -44.03 32.03 16.09
CA PRO A 52 -44.37 30.65 16.45
C PRO A 52 -44.04 29.67 15.31
N ALA A 53 -43.69 28.42 15.67
CA ALA A 53 -43.43 27.36 14.71
C ALA A 53 -44.74 26.96 13.98
N ALA A 54 -44.71 26.86 12.65
CA ALA A 54 -45.90 26.55 11.84
C ALA A 54 -45.51 26.07 10.43
N GLY A 55 -46.44 25.51 9.70
CA GLY A 55 -46.24 25.11 8.31
C GLY A 55 -45.12 24.07 8.11
N ASN A 56 -44.31 24.33 7.12
CA ASN A 56 -43.14 23.46 6.83
C ASN A 56 -41.86 23.86 7.59
N LEU A 57 -41.94 24.79 8.59
CA LEU A 57 -40.85 25.20 9.46
C LEU A 57 -41.23 25.06 10.92
N THR A 58 -41.62 23.86 11.33
CA THR A 58 -41.96 23.49 12.73
C THR A 58 -40.75 23.29 13.59
N GLU A 59 -39.62 22.88 12.99
CA GLU A 59 -38.27 22.73 13.56
C GLU A 59 -37.27 23.58 12.79
N PRO A 60 -36.17 24.04 13.43
CA PRO A 60 -35.13 24.78 12.71
C PRO A 60 -34.58 24.00 11.53
N LYS A 61 -34.35 24.68 10.39
CA LYS A 61 -33.80 24.13 9.15
C LYS A 61 -32.42 24.73 8.88
N THR A 62 -31.48 23.90 8.49
CA THR A 62 -30.15 24.31 7.99
C THR A 62 -30.20 24.46 6.47
N CYS A 63 -29.79 25.61 5.99
CA CYS A 63 -29.60 25.90 4.55
C CYS A 63 -28.10 25.92 4.25
N THR A 64 -27.70 25.23 3.18
CA THR A 64 -26.29 25.21 2.75
C THR A 64 -25.83 26.60 2.28
N LYS A 65 -24.51 26.81 2.16
CA LYS A 65 -23.93 28.09 1.71
C LYS A 65 -24.33 28.49 0.28
N GLU A 66 -24.84 27.55 -0.54
CA GLU A 66 -25.37 27.83 -1.89
C GLU A 66 -26.80 28.34 -1.87
N THR A 67 -27.52 28.22 -0.76
CA THR A 67 -28.92 28.59 -0.61
C THR A 67 -29.03 29.96 0.07
N ASN A 68 -29.77 30.86 -0.52
CA ASN A 68 -30.07 32.18 0.03
C ASN A 68 -31.56 32.53 0.07
N THR A 69 -32.42 31.51 -0.04
CA THR A 69 -33.89 31.68 -0.02
C THR A 69 -34.54 30.49 0.68
N PHE A 70 -35.68 30.73 1.35
CA PHE A 70 -36.52 29.70 1.95
C PHE A 70 -37.98 30.12 1.88
N THR A 71 -38.86 29.23 1.47
CA THR A 71 -40.29 29.50 1.42
C THR A 71 -41.00 28.75 2.54
N VAL A 72 -41.68 29.48 3.40
CA VAL A 72 -42.55 28.91 4.44
C VAL A 72 -44.00 28.92 3.93
N THR A 73 -44.64 27.74 4.01
CA THR A 73 -46.04 27.52 3.51
C THR A 73 -46.97 27.11 4.63
N SER A 74 -48.25 27.07 4.36
CA SER A 74 -49.31 26.62 5.31
C SER A 74 -49.34 27.44 6.62
N LEU A 75 -49.14 28.76 6.50
CA LEU A 75 -49.20 29.72 7.59
C LEU A 75 -50.63 30.22 7.83
N ASN A 76 -50.86 30.74 9.03
CA ASN A 76 -52.13 31.42 9.34
C ASN A 76 -52.13 32.87 8.84
N ALA A 77 -53.25 33.32 8.26
CA ALA A 77 -53.40 34.70 7.85
C ALA A 77 -53.36 35.66 9.05
N ASN A 78 -52.99 36.93 8.81
CA ASN A 78 -52.91 38.01 9.76
C ASN A 78 -52.07 37.68 11.03
N THR A 79 -51.08 36.82 10.88
CA THR A 79 -50.25 36.29 11.95
C THR A 79 -48.81 36.75 11.80
N GLU A 80 -48.19 37.20 12.90
CA GLU A 80 -46.80 37.58 12.96
C GLU A 80 -45.90 36.37 13.20
N TYR A 81 -44.87 36.22 12.39
CA TYR A 81 -43.83 35.19 12.52
C TYR A 81 -42.47 35.86 12.60
N THR A 82 -41.70 35.52 13.62
CA THR A 82 -40.31 35.99 13.76
C THR A 82 -39.36 34.90 13.29
N PHE A 83 -38.55 35.23 12.28
CA PHE A 83 -37.51 34.36 11.76
C PHE A 83 -36.19 34.76 12.34
N THR A 84 -35.41 33.76 12.82
CA THR A 84 -34.04 33.94 13.30
C THR A 84 -33.10 33.13 12.45
N PHE A 85 -32.14 33.81 11.85
CA PHE A 85 -31.06 33.24 11.04
C PHE A 85 -29.81 33.20 11.91
N THR A 86 -29.19 32.03 12.03
CA THR A 86 -27.93 31.83 12.75
C THR A 86 -26.90 31.30 11.79
N SER A 87 -25.75 31.96 11.68
CA SER A 87 -24.63 31.46 10.88
C SER A 87 -24.03 30.23 11.58
N LEU A 88 -23.69 29.20 10.82
CA LEU A 88 -22.99 28.01 11.31
C LEU A 88 -21.51 28.11 10.92
N ASP A 89 -20.63 27.76 11.85
CA ASP A 89 -19.19 27.67 11.60
C ASP A 89 -18.81 26.44 10.74
N SER A 90 -17.55 26.26 10.44
CA SER A 90 -17.04 25.10 9.68
C SER A 90 -17.31 23.74 10.34
N ASN A 91 -17.60 23.74 11.65
CA ASN A 91 -17.95 22.53 12.42
C ASN A 91 -19.47 22.43 12.63
N GLN A 92 -20.27 23.14 11.83
CA GLN A 92 -21.74 23.16 11.91
C GLN A 92 -22.30 23.64 13.26
N GLN A 93 -21.47 24.29 14.07
CA GLN A 93 -21.91 24.83 15.35
C GLN A 93 -22.49 26.24 15.18
N GLU A 94 -23.56 26.56 15.95
CA GLU A 94 -24.13 27.90 15.93
C GLU A 94 -23.11 28.94 16.36
N THR A 95 -22.87 29.93 15.54
CA THR A 95 -22.08 31.10 15.93
C THR A 95 -22.90 32.06 16.79
N SER A 96 -22.24 33.08 17.40
CA SER A 96 -22.92 34.15 18.10
C SER A 96 -23.74 35.06 17.18
N GLU A 97 -23.49 34.98 15.85
CA GLU A 97 -24.00 35.91 14.86
C GLU A 97 -25.41 35.53 14.41
N LYS A 98 -26.42 36.25 14.90
CA LYS A 98 -27.84 36.02 14.60
C LYS A 98 -28.47 37.27 13.99
N THR A 99 -29.33 37.07 13.00
CA THR A 99 -30.16 38.11 12.40
C THR A 99 -31.62 37.69 12.55
N SER A 100 -32.52 38.58 12.99
CA SER A 100 -33.94 38.27 13.12
C SER A 100 -34.79 39.29 12.38
N ILE A 101 -35.89 38.82 11.77
CA ILE A 101 -36.91 39.62 11.13
C ILE A 101 -38.29 39.11 11.53
N THR A 102 -39.20 40.06 11.78
CA THR A 102 -40.62 39.73 12.06
C THR A 102 -41.45 40.13 10.83
N ILE A 103 -42.28 39.20 10.35
CA ILE A 103 -43.10 39.33 9.14
C ILE A 103 -44.50 38.94 9.50
N LYS A 104 -45.46 39.69 9.06
CA LYS A 104 -46.87 39.41 9.24
C LYS A 104 -47.47 38.93 7.94
N THR A 105 -48.14 37.78 7.94
CA THR A 105 -48.99 37.33 6.82
C THR A 105 -50.11 38.30 6.58
N THR A 106 -50.61 38.43 5.35
CA THR A 106 -51.68 39.36 4.98
C THR A 106 -52.99 38.92 5.62
N GLU A 107 -53.92 39.90 5.81
CA GLU A 107 -55.26 39.61 6.34
C GLU A 107 -56.14 38.95 5.24
N LYS A 108 -56.94 37.99 5.62
CA LYS A 108 -57.92 37.38 4.72
C LYS A 108 -59.16 38.31 4.73
N SER A 109 -59.29 39.23 3.75
CA SER A 109 -60.49 40.04 3.61
C SER A 109 -61.61 39.25 2.92
N ALA A 110 -62.88 39.57 3.22
CA ALA A 110 -64.04 38.92 2.60
C ALA A 110 -64.20 39.24 1.07
N GLU A 111 -63.40 40.14 0.53
CA GLU A 111 -63.30 40.53 -0.87
C GLU A 111 -61.91 40.35 -1.48
N ASP A 112 -61.02 39.66 -0.77
CA ASP A 112 -59.61 39.52 -1.18
C ASP A 112 -59.50 38.40 -2.20
N SER A 113 -59.76 38.73 -3.45
CA SER A 113 -59.06 38.07 -4.55
C SER A 113 -57.63 38.56 -4.52
N GLY A 114 -56.77 38.04 -3.61
CA GLY A 114 -55.35 38.29 -3.58
C GLY A 114 -54.81 38.06 -4.99
N ASP A 115 -53.83 38.82 -5.39
CA ASP A 115 -53.23 38.64 -6.70
C ASP A 115 -52.78 37.19 -6.88
N THR A 116 -53.46 36.48 -7.76
CA THR A 116 -53.18 35.08 -8.13
C THR A 116 -52.62 34.98 -9.52
N THR A 117 -52.33 36.12 -10.16
CA THR A 117 -51.78 36.18 -11.51
C THR A 117 -50.28 36.04 -11.48
N PRO A 118 -49.72 34.92 -11.97
CA PRO A 118 -48.26 34.79 -12.06
C PRO A 118 -47.62 35.87 -12.90
N PRO A 119 -46.43 36.35 -12.55
CA PRO A 119 -45.71 37.29 -13.39
C PRO A 119 -45.37 36.67 -14.77
N GLU A 120 -45.11 37.52 -15.74
CA GLU A 120 -44.59 37.09 -17.04
C GLU A 120 -43.17 36.47 -16.86
N ASP A 121 -42.86 35.47 -17.70
CA ASP A 121 -41.56 34.83 -17.70
C ASP A 121 -40.46 35.83 -18.14
N VAL A 122 -39.22 35.53 -17.73
CA VAL A 122 -38.03 36.18 -18.27
C VAL A 122 -37.90 35.89 -19.76
N THR A 123 -37.18 36.75 -20.49
CA THR A 123 -36.96 36.56 -21.92
C THR A 123 -35.48 36.53 -22.27
N GLU A 124 -35.10 36.00 -23.42
CA GLU A 124 -33.72 35.94 -23.94
C GLU A 124 -32.74 35.22 -22.98
N LEU A 125 -33.18 34.18 -22.27
CA LEU A 125 -32.28 33.40 -21.42
C LEU A 125 -31.21 32.78 -22.30
N LYS A 126 -29.96 33.09 -21.98
CA LYS A 126 -28.73 32.54 -22.59
C LYS A 126 -27.77 32.06 -21.51
N SER A 127 -27.00 31.04 -21.83
CA SER A 127 -25.95 30.54 -20.99
C SER A 127 -24.60 30.56 -21.70
N SER A 128 -23.53 30.79 -20.95
CA SER A 128 -22.15 30.64 -21.40
C SER A 128 -21.33 29.97 -20.32
N ILE A 129 -20.30 29.25 -20.72
CA ILE A 129 -19.40 28.58 -19.79
C ILE A 129 -17.97 29.07 -19.96
N GLU A 130 -17.28 29.30 -18.85
CA GLU A 130 -15.85 29.61 -18.79
C GLU A 130 -15.30 29.07 -17.46
N ASN A 131 -14.23 28.24 -17.50
CA ASN A 131 -13.52 27.71 -16.32
C ASN A 131 -14.44 27.09 -15.25
N LEU A 132 -15.34 26.17 -15.62
CA LEU A 132 -16.33 25.55 -14.74
C LEU A 132 -17.28 26.55 -14.06
N MET A 133 -17.46 27.73 -14.66
CA MET A 133 -18.41 28.71 -14.24
C MET A 133 -19.45 28.91 -15.36
N VAL A 134 -20.69 28.51 -15.12
CA VAL A 134 -21.81 28.83 -16.03
C VAL A 134 -22.33 30.18 -15.67
N THR A 135 -22.43 31.05 -16.67
CA THR A 135 -23.07 32.37 -16.57
C THR A 135 -24.37 32.36 -17.32
N LEU A 136 -25.47 32.59 -16.63
CA LEU A 136 -26.78 32.82 -17.17
C LEU A 136 -27.01 34.32 -17.37
N LYS A 137 -27.62 34.71 -18.51
CA LYS A 137 -28.07 36.07 -18.77
C LYS A 137 -29.48 36.01 -19.34
N TRP A 138 -30.32 36.95 -18.90
CA TRP A 138 -31.72 37.05 -19.35
C TRP A 138 -32.15 38.50 -19.38
N LYS A 139 -33.30 38.80 -19.96
CA LYS A 139 -34.01 40.06 -19.78
C LYS A 139 -35.10 39.90 -18.74
N ASP A 140 -35.24 40.90 -17.88
CA ASP A 140 -36.23 40.95 -16.84
C ASP A 140 -37.64 40.70 -17.35
N SER A 141 -38.46 40.13 -16.49
CA SER A 141 -39.93 40.06 -16.67
C SER A 141 -40.51 41.46 -16.84
N THR A 142 -41.51 41.57 -17.68
CA THR A 142 -42.19 42.84 -17.92
C THR A 142 -43.30 43.16 -16.88
N SER A 143 -43.57 42.24 -15.95
CA SER A 143 -44.53 42.44 -14.88
C SER A 143 -44.07 43.53 -13.91
N PRO A 144 -44.94 44.46 -13.50
CA PRO A 144 -44.52 45.61 -12.68
C PRO A 144 -44.25 45.29 -11.22
N ASP A 145 -44.72 44.15 -10.73
CA ASP A 145 -44.71 43.68 -9.33
C ASP A 145 -43.72 42.59 -9.03
N VAL A 146 -42.76 42.36 -9.93
CA VAL A 146 -41.72 41.32 -9.74
C VAL A 146 -40.92 41.54 -8.46
N PHE A 147 -40.94 40.59 -7.58
CA PHE A 147 -40.17 40.53 -6.35
C PHE A 147 -38.72 40.06 -6.60
N GLY A 148 -38.54 39.13 -7.57
CA GLY A 148 -37.24 38.62 -7.99
C GLY A 148 -37.32 37.36 -8.83
N TYR A 149 -36.22 36.61 -8.89
CA TYR A 149 -36.13 35.42 -9.73
C TYR A 149 -35.62 34.23 -8.91
N PHE A 150 -36.27 33.07 -9.07
CA PHE A 150 -35.72 31.79 -8.63
C PHE A 150 -34.94 31.16 -9.78
N ILE A 151 -33.69 30.83 -9.52
CA ILE A 151 -32.82 30.09 -10.44
C ILE A 151 -32.65 28.71 -9.85
N SER A 152 -33.16 27.68 -10.51
CA SER A 152 -32.99 26.31 -10.17
C SER A 152 -32.22 25.56 -11.27
N TYR A 153 -31.51 24.48 -10.95
CA TYR A 153 -30.91 23.65 -11.97
C TYR A 153 -31.08 22.15 -11.67
N LYS A 154 -31.07 21.39 -12.75
CA LYS A 154 -30.90 19.91 -12.70
C LYS A 154 -29.56 19.61 -13.25
N ASP A 155 -28.83 18.76 -12.53
CA ASP A 155 -27.61 18.15 -13.03
C ASP A 155 -27.86 16.66 -13.35
N GLU A 156 -27.32 16.23 -14.47
CA GLU A 156 -27.33 14.83 -14.88
C GLU A 156 -25.90 14.41 -15.05
N LYS A 157 -25.48 13.32 -14.40
CA LYS A 157 -24.18 12.68 -14.72
C LYS A 157 -24.21 12.30 -16.19
N LEU A 158 -23.12 12.52 -16.90
CA LEU A 158 -22.96 12.03 -18.27
C LEU A 158 -23.07 10.50 -18.17
N LYS A 159 -24.13 9.93 -18.74
CA LYS A 159 -24.49 8.53 -18.53
C LYS A 159 -23.42 7.59 -19.05
N SER A 160 -22.91 6.72 -18.21
CA SER A 160 -22.73 5.32 -18.56
C SER A 160 -24.13 4.69 -18.64
N ALA A 161 -24.41 4.02 -19.73
CA ALA A 161 -25.75 3.47 -19.94
C ALA A 161 -25.96 2.31 -18.98
N THR A 162 -26.92 2.38 -18.06
CA THR A 162 -27.97 1.37 -17.82
C THR A 162 -28.70 1.63 -16.49
N ILE A 163 -29.98 1.41 -16.58
CA ILE A 163 -31.02 1.18 -15.56
C ILE A 163 -31.70 2.43 -15.00
N ASP A 164 -32.77 2.80 -15.72
CA ASP A 164 -33.93 3.45 -15.14
C ASP A 164 -34.60 2.56 -14.09
N THR A 165 -34.74 3.05 -12.87
CA THR A 165 -35.85 2.66 -12.04
C THR A 165 -36.53 3.90 -11.50
N PHE A 166 -37.79 4.02 -11.91
CA PHE A 166 -38.77 4.95 -11.47
C PHE A 166 -38.80 5.16 -9.95
N ARG A 167 -38.68 6.42 -9.50
CA ARG A 167 -39.38 6.86 -8.31
C ARG A 167 -40.04 8.22 -8.58
N SER A 168 -41.29 8.14 -8.98
CA SER A 168 -42.23 9.23 -8.77
C SER A 168 -42.58 9.32 -7.30
N VAL A 169 -42.68 10.52 -6.75
CA VAL A 169 -43.86 11.03 -6.06
C VAL A 169 -43.55 12.34 -5.35
N LEU A 170 -44.12 13.43 -5.86
CA LEU A 170 -44.85 14.49 -5.17
C LEU A 170 -44.55 14.71 -3.66
N THR A 171 -43.70 15.69 -3.40
CA THR A 171 -44.01 16.76 -2.43
C THR A 171 -43.42 18.05 -3.01
N GLU A 172 -44.23 19.11 -3.08
CA GLU A 172 -43.85 20.43 -3.52
C GLU A 172 -42.89 21.08 -2.51
N ALA A 173 -41.65 20.56 -2.43
CA ALA A 173 -40.52 21.28 -1.89
C ALA A 173 -39.80 21.92 -3.06
N MET A 174 -39.31 23.16 -2.91
CA MET A 174 -38.45 23.76 -3.91
C MET A 174 -37.28 22.83 -4.24
N PRO A 175 -36.84 22.75 -5.52
CA PRO A 175 -35.67 21.97 -5.89
C PRO A 175 -34.46 22.33 -5.00
N LYS A 176 -33.71 21.32 -4.53
CA LYS A 176 -32.54 21.46 -3.65
C LYS A 176 -31.52 22.49 -4.11
N ASN A 177 -31.45 22.75 -5.43
CA ASN A 177 -30.49 23.65 -6.08
C ASN A 177 -31.21 24.92 -6.56
N THR A 178 -31.87 25.63 -5.67
CA THR A 178 -32.58 26.88 -6.01
C THR A 178 -31.93 28.07 -5.32
N VAL A 179 -31.60 29.09 -6.11
CA VAL A 179 -31.07 30.37 -5.64
C VAL A 179 -32.03 31.48 -5.99
N PHE A 180 -32.22 32.46 -5.11
CA PHE A 180 -32.98 33.65 -5.38
C PHE A 180 -32.07 34.84 -5.73
N VAL A 181 -32.43 35.59 -6.78
CA VAL A 181 -31.79 36.86 -7.12
C VAL A 181 -32.79 38.00 -7.16
N SER A 182 -32.36 39.21 -6.79
CA SER A 182 -33.19 40.39 -6.70
C SER A 182 -33.68 40.83 -8.09
N PRO A 183 -34.80 41.57 -8.16
CA PRO A 183 -35.27 42.16 -9.43
C PRO A 183 -34.19 43.05 -10.03
N LYS A 184 -34.19 43.16 -11.36
CA LYS A 184 -33.14 43.83 -12.18
C LYS A 184 -31.78 43.10 -12.15
N THR A 185 -31.74 41.86 -11.73
CA THR A 185 -30.57 41.01 -11.87
C THR A 185 -30.73 40.26 -13.21
N GLU A 186 -29.99 40.69 -14.22
CA GLU A 186 -30.04 40.10 -15.58
C GLU A 186 -28.89 39.13 -15.83
N LYS A 187 -28.10 38.78 -14.78
CA LYS A 187 -26.93 37.93 -14.87
C LYS A 187 -26.70 37.17 -13.53
N TYR A 188 -26.47 35.88 -13.64
CA TYR A 188 -26.06 35.04 -12.50
C TYR A 188 -25.01 34.06 -12.93
N SER A 189 -23.99 33.81 -12.10
CA SER A 189 -22.92 32.84 -12.34
C SER A 189 -22.90 31.81 -11.26
N ILE A 190 -22.74 30.52 -11.63
CA ILE A 190 -22.70 29.37 -10.75
C ILE A 190 -21.56 28.45 -11.12
N SER A 191 -20.84 27.93 -10.12
CA SER A 191 -19.84 26.86 -10.31
C SER A 191 -20.53 25.55 -10.64
N VAL A 192 -19.97 24.80 -11.59
CA VAL A 192 -20.48 23.51 -12.06
C VAL A 192 -19.35 22.49 -12.02
N LYS A 193 -19.73 21.20 -11.90
CA LYS A 193 -18.77 20.09 -11.92
C LYS A 193 -18.54 19.62 -13.36
N SER A 194 -17.29 19.18 -13.67
CA SER A 194 -16.97 18.51 -14.94
C SER A 194 -17.66 17.16 -15.06
N GLY A 195 -17.78 16.62 -16.27
CA GLY A 195 -18.41 15.34 -16.52
C GLY A 195 -19.92 15.30 -16.26
N ARG A 196 -20.58 16.46 -16.25
CA ARG A 196 -22.02 16.55 -16.01
C ARG A 196 -22.71 17.43 -17.03
N SER A 197 -24.01 17.24 -17.20
CA SER A 197 -24.86 18.11 -17.99
C SER A 197 -25.82 18.84 -17.07
N TYR A 198 -26.02 20.11 -17.36
CA TYR A 198 -26.88 21.01 -16.59
C TYR A 198 -27.99 21.60 -17.44
N THR A 199 -29.16 21.74 -16.84
CA THR A 199 -30.24 22.58 -17.36
C THR A 199 -30.69 23.53 -16.26
N PHE A 200 -30.75 24.83 -16.56
CA PHE A 200 -31.14 25.88 -15.62
C PHE A 200 -32.51 26.40 -15.94
N THR A 201 -33.34 26.62 -14.91
CA THR A 201 -34.66 27.21 -15.04
C THR A 201 -34.71 28.49 -14.25
N VAL A 202 -35.14 29.60 -14.90
CA VAL A 202 -35.34 30.91 -14.27
C VAL A 202 -36.83 31.17 -14.22
N LYS A 203 -37.37 31.37 -13.01
CA LYS A 203 -38.76 31.75 -12.76
C LYS A 203 -38.84 33.13 -12.15
N ALA A 204 -39.70 33.98 -12.64
CA ALA A 204 -40.08 35.22 -11.96
C ALA A 204 -41.03 34.93 -10.81
N VAL A 205 -40.91 35.69 -9.72
CA VAL A 205 -41.84 35.65 -8.57
C VAL A 205 -42.27 37.08 -8.26
N ASP A 206 -43.57 37.29 -8.05
CA ASP A 206 -44.15 38.58 -7.68
C ASP A 206 -44.14 38.84 -6.18
N THR A 207 -44.61 40.04 -5.78
CA THR A 207 -44.73 40.42 -4.35
C THR A 207 -45.85 39.63 -3.61
N SER A 208 -46.74 38.95 -4.31
CA SER A 208 -47.80 38.09 -3.78
C SER A 208 -47.36 36.63 -3.69
N GLY A 209 -46.15 36.29 -4.16
CA GLY A 209 -45.58 34.95 -4.12
C GLY A 209 -46.05 34.02 -5.23
N ASN A 210 -46.69 34.55 -6.29
CA ASN A 210 -46.99 33.76 -7.49
C ASN A 210 -45.73 33.59 -8.33
N GLU A 211 -45.50 32.38 -8.88
CA GLU A 211 -44.35 32.06 -9.71
C GLU A 211 -44.78 31.97 -11.17
N SER A 212 -43.96 32.50 -12.07
CA SER A 212 -44.08 32.28 -13.50
C SER A 212 -43.83 30.81 -13.88
N LYS A 213 -44.18 30.45 -15.14
CA LYS A 213 -43.92 29.07 -15.64
C LYS A 213 -42.44 28.73 -15.64
N GLY A 214 -41.61 29.74 -15.85
CA GLY A 214 -40.13 29.62 -15.93
C GLY A 214 -39.63 29.31 -17.34
N VAL A 215 -38.46 29.84 -17.64
CA VAL A 215 -37.72 29.59 -18.86
C VAL A 215 -36.55 28.70 -18.56
N THR A 216 -36.40 27.59 -19.29
CA THR A 216 -35.30 26.64 -19.13
C THR A 216 -34.24 26.84 -20.20
N SER A 217 -32.97 26.81 -19.83
CA SER A 217 -31.85 26.91 -20.75
C SER A 217 -31.75 25.66 -21.65
N GLU A 218 -31.00 25.77 -22.74
CA GLU A 218 -30.51 24.59 -23.44
C GLU A 218 -29.64 23.76 -22.47
N LYS A 219 -29.54 22.46 -22.76
CA LYS A 219 -28.67 21.52 -21.99
C LYS A 219 -27.20 21.89 -22.21
N ILE A 220 -26.48 22.19 -21.14
CA ILE A 220 -25.07 22.53 -21.14
C ILE A 220 -24.34 21.29 -20.71
N THR A 221 -23.49 20.72 -21.57
CA THR A 221 -22.66 19.59 -21.26
C THR A 221 -21.26 20.09 -20.92
N ILE A 222 -20.80 19.76 -19.71
CA ILE A 222 -19.46 20.08 -19.22
C ILE A 222 -18.61 18.88 -19.50
N GLN A 223 -17.68 19.01 -20.44
CA GLN A 223 -16.69 17.94 -20.68
C GLN A 223 -15.89 17.69 -19.43
N GLU A 224 -15.42 16.47 -19.26
CA GLU A 224 -14.52 16.15 -18.14
C GLU A 224 -13.25 17.01 -18.22
N ASN A 225 -12.94 17.68 -17.11
CA ASN A 225 -11.69 18.39 -16.98
C ASN A 225 -10.67 17.45 -16.36
N VAL A 226 -10.04 16.62 -17.18
CA VAL A 226 -8.92 15.77 -16.75
C VAL A 226 -7.67 16.58 -16.36
N GLY A 227 -7.79 17.91 -16.34
CA GLY A 227 -6.74 18.84 -15.95
C GLY A 227 -5.64 19.03 -17.01
N PRO A 228 -4.67 19.89 -16.74
CA PRO A 228 -3.61 20.16 -17.68
C PRO A 228 -2.70 18.95 -17.83
N GLU A 229 -2.29 18.65 -19.06
CA GLU A 229 -1.07 17.87 -19.32
C GLU A 229 0.13 18.75 -18.99
N LEU A 230 1.06 18.22 -18.19
CA LEU A 230 2.21 18.96 -17.68
C LEU A 230 3.50 18.67 -18.50
N GLY A 231 3.40 18.73 -19.81
CA GLY A 231 4.49 18.40 -20.72
C GLY A 231 4.53 16.90 -21.05
N SER A 232 5.68 16.24 -20.83
CA SER A 232 5.77 14.79 -21.02
C SER A 232 5.07 14.02 -19.89
N ARG A 233 4.72 12.76 -20.15
CA ARG A 233 4.17 11.85 -19.12
C ARG A 233 5.05 11.76 -17.87
N THR A 234 6.37 11.70 -18.05
CA THR A 234 7.33 11.68 -16.95
C THR A 234 7.26 12.96 -16.11
N GLU A 235 7.16 14.11 -16.74
CA GLU A 235 7.00 15.40 -16.05
C GLU A 235 5.68 15.45 -15.28
N SER A 236 4.58 15.00 -15.88
CA SER A 236 3.28 14.89 -15.22
C SER A 236 3.34 13.99 -13.97
N LEU A 237 3.91 12.78 -14.09
CA LEU A 237 4.06 11.86 -12.96
C LEU A 237 5.00 12.41 -11.88
N ASN A 238 6.12 13.01 -12.25
CA ASN A 238 7.05 13.62 -11.30
C ASN A 238 6.42 14.80 -10.57
N TYR A 239 5.56 15.58 -11.23
CA TYR A 239 4.79 16.65 -10.57
C TYR A 239 3.76 16.08 -9.61
N ILE A 240 2.95 15.11 -10.03
CA ILE A 240 1.88 14.54 -9.20
C ILE A 240 2.47 13.92 -7.92
N PHE A 241 3.51 13.08 -8.04
CA PHE A 241 4.15 12.42 -6.91
C PHE A 241 5.25 13.26 -6.24
N GLY A 242 5.63 14.41 -6.80
CA GLY A 242 6.66 15.28 -6.22
C GLY A 242 6.32 15.69 -4.79
N THR A 243 7.32 15.72 -3.91
CA THR A 243 7.17 16.07 -2.50
C THR A 243 7.52 17.54 -2.19
N ASP A 244 7.46 18.42 -3.19
CA ASP A 244 7.60 19.87 -2.99
C ASP A 244 6.31 20.49 -2.43
N SER A 245 5.19 19.87 -2.63
CA SER A 245 3.88 20.24 -2.10
C SER A 245 2.98 19.00 -1.92
N VAL A 246 2.03 19.09 -1.00
CA VAL A 246 1.00 18.06 -0.80
C VAL A 246 -0.13 18.27 -1.80
N ALA A 247 -0.62 17.21 -2.42
CA ALA A 247 -1.85 17.25 -3.22
C ALA A 247 -3.07 17.22 -2.29
N GLN A 248 -4.07 18.07 -2.51
CA GLN A 248 -5.38 17.90 -1.88
C GLN A 248 -6.22 17.01 -2.78
N ILE A 249 -6.74 15.91 -2.24
CA ILE A 249 -7.67 15.01 -2.93
C ILE A 249 -9.02 15.05 -2.23
N THR A 250 -10.08 15.26 -3.00
CA THR A 250 -11.46 15.17 -2.52
C THR A 250 -12.18 14.08 -3.31
N LEU A 251 -12.72 13.10 -2.59
CA LEU A 251 -13.62 12.07 -3.13
C LEU A 251 -15.04 12.44 -2.74
N THR A 252 -15.96 12.44 -3.69
CA THR A 252 -17.38 12.63 -3.42
C THR A 252 -18.13 11.35 -3.77
N ILE A 253 -18.90 10.82 -2.80
CA ILE A 253 -19.56 9.53 -2.90
C ILE A 253 -20.99 9.64 -2.33
N SER A 254 -21.98 8.96 -2.93
CA SER A 254 -23.31 8.91 -2.33
C SER A 254 -23.35 8.01 -1.08
N ARG A 255 -24.31 8.23 -0.17
CA ARG A 255 -24.53 7.38 0.99
C ARG A 255 -24.72 5.91 0.59
N GLU A 256 -25.50 5.66 -0.46
CA GLU A 256 -25.74 4.30 -0.98
C GLU A 256 -24.43 3.60 -1.36
N GLN A 257 -23.54 4.29 -2.11
CA GLN A 257 -22.26 3.72 -2.54
C GLN A 257 -21.27 3.56 -1.37
N TRP A 258 -21.30 4.46 -0.39
CA TRP A 258 -20.50 4.32 0.84
C TRP A 258 -20.95 3.11 1.67
N ASP A 259 -22.25 2.90 1.81
CA ASP A 259 -22.81 1.75 2.53
C ASP A 259 -22.56 0.44 1.78
N GLU A 260 -22.53 0.48 0.43
CA GLU A 260 -22.12 -0.64 -0.41
C GLU A 260 -20.66 -1.01 -0.17
N LEU A 261 -19.73 -0.03 -0.13
CA LEU A 261 -18.32 -0.24 0.19
C LEU A 261 -18.15 -0.92 1.55
N CYS A 262 -18.89 -0.48 2.57
CA CYS A 262 -18.91 -1.09 3.89
C CYS A 262 -19.47 -2.52 3.87
N THR A 263 -20.55 -2.74 3.14
CA THR A 263 -21.21 -4.06 2.99
C THR A 263 -20.30 -5.05 2.27
N ASN A 264 -19.56 -4.62 1.26
CA ASN A 264 -18.61 -5.44 0.53
C ASN A 264 -17.47 -5.90 1.46
N TYR A 265 -16.97 -5.01 2.32
CA TYR A 265 -16.01 -5.37 3.37
C TYR A 265 -16.59 -6.42 4.35
N ASP A 266 -17.85 -6.26 4.79
CA ASP A 266 -18.49 -7.17 5.73
C ASP A 266 -18.71 -8.58 5.16
N LYS A 267 -18.96 -8.69 3.85
CA LYS A 267 -19.10 -9.98 3.15
C LYS A 267 -17.77 -10.68 2.95
N ASN A 268 -16.76 -9.97 2.52
CA ASN A 268 -15.39 -10.39 2.40
C ASN A 268 -14.47 -9.20 2.61
N PHE A 269 -13.72 -9.16 3.72
CA PHE A 269 -12.85 -8.02 4.04
C PHE A 269 -11.77 -7.78 2.96
N LYS A 270 -11.49 -8.76 2.11
CA LYS A 270 -10.58 -8.69 0.95
C LYS A 270 -11.27 -8.35 -0.37
N ASN A 271 -12.56 -8.06 -0.35
CA ASN A 271 -13.33 -7.73 -1.57
C ASN A 271 -12.64 -6.62 -2.39
N GLU A 272 -12.65 -6.78 -3.70
CA GLU A 272 -12.03 -5.86 -4.66
C GLU A 272 -13.03 -5.18 -5.61
N ASP A 273 -14.34 -5.34 -5.38
CA ASP A 273 -15.35 -4.67 -6.17
C ASP A 273 -15.30 -3.15 -5.90
N CYS A 274 -15.38 -2.39 -6.96
CA CYS A 274 -15.40 -0.94 -6.89
C CYS A 274 -16.82 -0.42 -6.64
N VAL A 275 -16.89 0.75 -6.01
CA VAL A 275 -18.09 1.59 -5.89
C VAL A 275 -17.87 2.89 -6.65
N HIS A 276 -18.95 3.58 -7.00
CA HIS A 276 -18.91 4.83 -7.75
C HIS A 276 -18.52 6.02 -6.87
N ALA A 277 -17.59 6.85 -7.32
CA ALA A 277 -17.22 8.11 -6.68
C ALA A 277 -16.80 9.17 -7.72
N ASP A 278 -16.84 10.44 -7.35
CA ASP A 278 -16.26 11.55 -8.12
C ASP A 278 -14.90 11.92 -7.48
N PHE A 279 -13.93 12.27 -8.29
CA PHE A 279 -12.56 12.60 -7.90
C PHE A 279 -12.21 14.04 -8.25
N GLU A 280 -11.63 14.77 -7.29
CA GLU A 280 -10.95 16.04 -7.52
C GLU A 280 -9.55 15.99 -6.88
N MET A 281 -8.53 16.46 -7.61
CA MET A 281 -7.19 16.70 -7.07
C MET A 281 -6.75 18.12 -7.35
N LYS A 282 -6.26 18.80 -6.32
CA LYS A 282 -5.61 20.11 -6.41
C LYS A 282 -4.15 20.00 -6.01
N LYS A 283 -3.24 20.48 -6.86
CA LYS A 283 -1.82 20.56 -6.52
C LYS A 283 -1.22 21.83 -7.13
N GLY A 284 -0.71 22.75 -6.28
CA GLY A 284 -0.35 24.09 -6.72
C GLY A 284 -1.56 24.81 -7.34
N ASN A 285 -1.39 25.29 -8.58
CA ASN A 285 -2.45 25.94 -9.34
C ASN A 285 -3.24 24.98 -10.25
N ASN A 286 -2.90 23.70 -10.26
CA ASN A 286 -3.51 22.72 -11.16
C ASN A 286 -4.67 21.98 -10.47
N ILE A 287 -5.76 21.79 -11.22
CA ILE A 287 -6.95 21.07 -10.76
C ILE A 287 -7.30 20.02 -11.80
N TRP A 288 -7.53 18.80 -11.32
CA TRP A 288 -8.05 17.68 -12.09
C TRP A 288 -9.36 17.22 -11.48
N GLN A 289 -10.35 16.96 -12.32
CA GLN A 289 -11.66 16.46 -11.92
C GLN A 289 -12.06 15.32 -12.85
N ILE A 290 -12.33 14.17 -12.30
CA ILE A 290 -12.76 12.98 -13.03
C ILE A 290 -14.02 12.46 -12.34
N SER A 291 -15.15 12.45 -13.05
CA SER A 291 -16.41 11.95 -12.53
C SER A 291 -16.51 10.45 -12.68
N ASP A 292 -17.26 9.80 -11.80
CA ASP A 292 -17.63 8.39 -11.91
C ASP A 292 -16.44 7.44 -12.02
N ILE A 293 -15.51 7.59 -11.08
CA ILE A 293 -14.36 6.70 -10.93
C ILE A 293 -14.73 5.46 -10.09
N GLY A 294 -13.99 4.37 -10.24
CA GLY A 294 -14.02 3.25 -9.33
C GLY A 294 -13.25 3.56 -8.05
N MET A 295 -13.86 3.33 -6.89
CA MET A 295 -13.23 3.43 -5.57
C MET A 295 -13.40 2.13 -4.81
N ARG A 296 -12.35 1.57 -4.21
CA ARG A 296 -12.43 0.39 -3.37
C ARG A 296 -11.44 0.41 -2.21
N LEU A 297 -11.67 -0.44 -1.23
CA LEU A 297 -10.69 -0.70 -0.18
C LEU A 297 -9.51 -1.52 -0.72
N ARG A 298 -8.33 -1.31 -0.12
CA ARG A 298 -7.12 -2.07 -0.47
C ARG A 298 -6.35 -2.51 0.79
N GLY A 299 -5.31 -3.29 0.57
CA GLY A 299 -4.45 -3.88 1.60
C GLY A 299 -4.74 -5.37 1.79
N ASN A 300 -3.91 -6.05 2.56
CA ASN A 300 -4.10 -7.43 2.97
C ASN A 300 -4.52 -7.47 4.44
N THR A 301 -3.56 -7.52 5.36
CA THR A 301 -3.79 -7.48 6.82
C THR A 301 -4.17 -6.09 7.34
N SER A 302 -3.88 -5.04 6.56
CA SER A 302 -4.12 -3.64 6.90
C SER A 302 -5.50 -3.11 6.47
N ARG A 303 -6.33 -3.93 5.81
CA ARG A 303 -7.70 -3.52 5.44
C ARG A 303 -8.54 -3.28 6.66
N ARG A 304 -9.39 -2.27 6.56
CA ARG A 304 -10.27 -1.86 7.64
C ARG A 304 -11.60 -1.39 7.09
N ARG A 305 -12.68 -1.66 7.83
CA ARG A 305 -13.99 -1.09 7.57
C ARG A 305 -13.95 0.41 7.81
N PRO A 306 -14.34 1.25 6.82
CA PRO A 306 -14.14 2.69 6.93
C PRO A 306 -15.17 3.38 7.84
N GLN A 307 -16.27 2.70 8.22
CA GLN A 307 -17.24 3.20 9.18
C GLN A 307 -17.85 2.07 10.02
N VAL A 308 -17.99 2.29 11.34
CA VAL A 308 -18.71 1.43 12.28
C VAL A 308 -19.63 2.28 13.14
N GLY A 309 -20.95 2.11 12.99
CA GLY A 309 -21.93 3.01 13.60
C GLY A 309 -21.75 4.43 13.06
N GLU A 310 -21.65 5.40 13.97
CA GLU A 310 -21.41 6.83 13.63
C GLU A 310 -19.93 7.18 13.51
N GLN A 311 -19.02 6.24 13.81
CA GLN A 311 -17.60 6.49 13.84
C GLN A 311 -16.94 6.13 12.51
N TYR A 312 -16.14 7.06 11.95
CA TYR A 312 -15.33 6.88 10.75
C TYR A 312 -13.89 6.53 11.12
N TYR A 313 -13.25 5.73 10.25
CA TYR A 313 -11.90 5.19 10.46
C TYR A 313 -11.04 5.35 9.21
N GLN A 314 -9.74 5.62 9.42
CA GLN A 314 -8.80 5.59 8.30
C GLN A 314 -8.74 4.20 7.67
N ALA A 315 -8.87 4.14 6.34
CA ALA A 315 -8.73 2.95 5.52
C ALA A 315 -7.80 3.23 4.34
N HIS A 316 -7.22 2.20 3.73
CA HIS A 316 -6.53 2.34 2.46
C HIS A 316 -7.52 2.29 1.32
N PHE A 317 -7.33 3.13 0.30
CA PHE A 317 -8.18 3.18 -0.88
C PHE A 317 -7.38 2.93 -2.15
N LYS A 318 -8.00 2.29 -3.12
CA LYS A 318 -7.56 2.24 -4.50
C LYS A 318 -8.59 2.96 -5.37
N LEU A 319 -8.10 3.81 -6.26
CA LEU A 319 -8.90 4.53 -7.25
C LEU A 319 -8.59 3.97 -8.64
N ASP A 320 -9.61 3.73 -9.43
CA ASP A 320 -9.51 3.37 -10.83
C ASP A 320 -10.29 4.39 -11.67
N PHE A 321 -9.60 5.12 -12.53
CA PHE A 321 -10.20 6.19 -13.32
C PHE A 321 -10.94 5.65 -14.56
N GLU A 322 -10.74 4.39 -14.91
CA GLU A 322 -11.30 3.74 -16.09
C GLU A 322 -12.28 2.59 -15.76
N GLU A 323 -12.60 2.35 -14.48
CA GLU A 323 -13.49 1.24 -14.06
C GLU A 323 -14.86 1.29 -14.74
N TRP A 324 -15.43 2.51 -14.88
CA TRP A 324 -16.75 2.72 -15.45
C TRP A 324 -16.66 3.48 -16.80
N LEU A 325 -15.81 2.99 -17.72
CA LEU A 325 -15.76 3.57 -19.08
C LEU A 325 -17.09 3.33 -19.81
N ASP A 326 -17.56 4.35 -20.49
CA ASP A 326 -18.67 4.22 -21.41
C ASP A 326 -18.25 3.52 -22.73
N ASP A 327 -19.25 3.16 -23.55
CA ASP A 327 -19.02 2.50 -24.85
C ASP A 327 -18.25 3.38 -25.87
N SER A 328 -17.99 4.66 -25.56
CA SER A 328 -17.18 5.54 -26.40
C SER A 328 -15.71 5.18 -26.41
N GLY A 329 -15.25 4.44 -25.39
CA GLY A 329 -13.86 4.01 -25.23
C GLY A 329 -12.89 5.17 -24.99
N GLU A 330 -13.39 6.35 -24.59
CA GLU A 330 -12.51 7.45 -24.15
C GLU A 330 -11.76 7.06 -22.89
N GLU A 331 -10.43 6.98 -23.02
CA GLU A 331 -9.55 6.71 -21.86
C GLU A 331 -9.58 7.90 -20.89
N ARG A 332 -9.93 7.62 -19.61
CA ARG A 332 -9.84 8.59 -18.51
C ARG A 332 -8.52 8.43 -17.79
N LYS A 333 -7.69 9.45 -17.80
CA LYS A 333 -6.37 9.41 -17.18
C LYS A 333 -6.10 10.69 -16.42
N LEU A 334 -5.75 10.56 -15.16
CA LEU A 334 -5.26 11.69 -14.38
C LEU A 334 -3.98 12.23 -15.04
N ALA A 335 -3.99 13.53 -15.40
CA ALA A 335 -2.91 14.23 -16.09
C ALA A 335 -2.45 13.52 -17.40
N GLY A 336 -3.36 12.87 -18.12
CA GLY A 336 -3.08 12.17 -19.38
C GLY A 336 -2.24 10.91 -19.26
N CYS A 337 -1.85 10.47 -18.03
CA CYS A 337 -0.88 9.39 -17.85
C CYS A 337 -1.29 8.30 -16.84
N MET A 338 -2.13 8.58 -15.85
CA MET A 338 -2.46 7.63 -14.79
C MET A 338 -3.88 7.09 -14.92
N LYS A 339 -4.02 5.75 -14.93
CA LYS A 339 -5.31 5.04 -14.91
C LYS A 339 -5.83 4.75 -13.50
N GLY A 340 -4.99 4.77 -12.51
CA GLY A 340 -5.34 4.51 -11.12
C GLY A 340 -4.36 5.11 -10.13
N LEU A 341 -4.77 5.16 -8.87
CA LEU A 341 -3.98 5.71 -7.77
C LEU A 341 -4.21 4.92 -6.48
N ASN A 342 -3.13 4.60 -5.77
CA ASN A 342 -3.20 4.02 -4.45
C ASN A 342 -3.04 5.08 -3.38
N LEU A 343 -3.99 5.14 -2.43
CA LEU A 343 -3.97 5.98 -1.26
C LEU A 343 -3.77 5.10 -0.02
N LYS A 344 -2.58 5.18 0.60
CA LYS A 344 -2.24 4.40 1.79
C LYS A 344 -2.18 5.32 3.01
N ARG A 345 -2.92 4.94 4.08
CA ARG A 345 -2.75 5.55 5.40
C ARG A 345 -1.42 5.11 6.00
N PHE A 346 -0.88 5.86 6.93
CA PHE A 346 0.36 5.54 7.64
C PHE A 346 0.08 4.60 8.82
N LYS A 347 -0.34 3.36 8.51
CA LYS A 347 -0.60 2.36 9.53
C LYS A 347 0.65 2.13 10.38
N GLU A 348 0.54 2.33 11.70
CA GLU A 348 1.63 2.13 12.66
C GLU A 348 2.95 2.89 12.33
N ASP A 349 2.88 3.89 11.45
CA ASP A 349 3.99 4.79 11.16
C ASP A 349 3.75 6.20 11.72
N PRO A 350 4.07 6.47 13.00
CA PRO A 350 3.89 7.78 13.60
C PRO A 350 4.87 8.83 13.07
N THR A 351 5.82 8.44 12.24
CA THR A 351 6.76 9.36 11.61
C THR A 351 6.22 9.97 10.32
N TYR A 352 5.22 9.36 9.70
CA TYR A 352 4.58 9.75 8.44
C TYR A 352 5.51 9.83 7.22
N VAL A 353 6.62 9.10 7.23
CA VAL A 353 7.63 9.22 6.15
C VAL A 353 8.08 7.92 5.52
N ARG A 354 7.97 6.76 6.21
CA ARG A 354 8.70 5.55 5.82
C ARG A 354 8.48 5.17 4.36
N GLU A 355 7.27 4.91 3.94
CA GLU A 355 7.01 4.42 2.58
C GLU A 355 7.35 5.47 1.51
N VAL A 356 7.00 6.75 1.73
CA VAL A 356 7.32 7.85 0.80
C VAL A 356 8.83 8.07 0.71
N PHE A 357 9.52 8.07 1.85
CA PHE A 357 10.98 8.16 1.91
C PHE A 357 11.64 6.97 1.20
N GLY A 358 11.19 5.74 1.46
CA GLY A 358 11.75 4.53 0.89
C GLY A 358 11.74 4.52 -0.63
N TYR A 359 10.59 4.79 -1.25
CA TYR A 359 10.51 4.86 -2.71
C TYR A 359 11.30 6.02 -3.30
N ASN A 360 11.31 7.19 -2.66
CA ASN A 360 12.12 8.33 -3.10
C ASN A 360 13.62 8.06 -2.95
N TYR A 361 14.04 7.31 -1.92
CA TYR A 361 15.42 6.86 -1.74
C TYR A 361 15.87 5.94 -2.87
N PHE A 362 15.07 4.93 -3.25
CA PHE A 362 15.34 4.09 -4.41
C PHE A 362 15.53 4.92 -5.68
N ARG A 363 14.57 5.79 -5.98
CA ARG A 363 14.58 6.59 -7.21
C ARG A 363 15.74 7.58 -7.26
N LYS A 364 16.04 8.26 -6.15
CA LYS A 364 17.19 9.15 -6.02
C LYS A 364 18.51 8.43 -6.31
N ASN A 365 18.60 7.15 -6.00
CA ASN A 365 19.75 6.32 -6.25
C ASN A 365 19.70 5.58 -7.61
N GLY A 366 18.80 5.96 -8.51
CA GLY A 366 18.74 5.45 -9.89
C GLY A 366 18.05 4.10 -10.01
N ILE A 367 17.28 3.65 -9.00
CA ILE A 367 16.43 2.47 -9.12
C ILE A 367 15.13 2.88 -9.82
N TRP A 368 15.18 2.93 -11.14
CA TRP A 368 14.09 3.38 -11.98
C TRP A 368 12.88 2.42 -11.98
N THR A 369 13.06 1.16 -11.56
CA THR A 369 11.98 0.18 -11.39
C THR A 369 11.14 0.44 -10.14
N ALA A 370 11.60 1.27 -9.20
CA ALA A 370 10.79 1.60 -8.01
C ALA A 370 9.60 2.50 -8.36
N PRO A 371 8.42 2.30 -7.74
CA PRO A 371 7.28 3.19 -7.86
C PRO A 371 7.60 4.62 -7.41
N ARG A 372 6.81 5.59 -7.90
CA ARG A 372 6.80 6.93 -7.36
C ARG A 372 5.93 6.99 -6.11
N ALA A 373 6.28 7.88 -5.19
CA ALA A 373 5.50 8.13 -3.98
C ALA A 373 5.49 9.60 -3.61
N GLY A 374 4.36 10.09 -3.11
CA GLY A 374 4.14 11.45 -2.66
C GLY A 374 3.06 11.51 -1.59
N TYR A 375 2.58 12.71 -1.28
CA TYR A 375 1.59 12.93 -0.23
C TYR A 375 0.28 13.49 -0.77
N ALA A 376 -0.83 13.03 -0.19
CA ALA A 376 -2.14 13.63 -0.34
C ALA A 376 -2.72 14.02 1.03
N HIS A 377 -3.43 15.15 1.08
CA HIS A 377 -4.38 15.49 2.11
C HIS A 377 -5.76 15.07 1.59
N LEU A 378 -6.34 14.02 2.19
CA LEU A 378 -7.55 13.37 1.69
C LEU A 378 -8.79 13.89 2.39
N PHE A 379 -9.79 14.28 1.61
CA PHE A 379 -11.16 14.57 2.03
C PHE A 379 -12.13 13.59 1.39
N ILE A 380 -13.15 13.18 2.12
CA ILE A 380 -14.25 12.37 1.59
C ILE A 380 -15.56 13.08 1.92
N ASN A 381 -16.33 13.41 0.90
CA ASN A 381 -17.66 14.01 0.99
C ASN A 381 -18.71 12.92 0.74
N ILE A 382 -19.54 12.62 1.72
CA ILE A 382 -20.64 11.66 1.58
C ILE A 382 -21.91 12.46 1.35
N GLU A 383 -22.51 12.32 0.16
CA GLU A 383 -23.80 12.92 -0.18
C GLU A 383 -24.92 12.08 0.45
N GLU A 384 -25.58 12.61 1.48
CA GLU A 384 -26.62 11.93 2.25
C GLU A 384 -27.96 11.90 1.48
N ASP A 385 -28.84 10.94 1.82
CA ASP A 385 -30.13 10.76 1.15
C ASP A 385 -31.07 11.97 1.28
N ASP A 386 -30.94 12.75 2.36
CA ASP A 386 -31.69 13.98 2.59
C ASP A 386 -31.12 15.21 1.87
N GLY A 387 -29.91 15.05 1.27
CA GLY A 387 -29.20 16.02 0.46
C GLY A 387 -28.21 16.86 1.23
N ASP A 388 -28.00 16.56 2.49
CA ASP A 388 -26.86 17.09 3.22
C ASP A 388 -25.55 16.41 2.74
N VAL A 389 -24.41 16.98 3.08
CA VAL A 389 -23.12 16.42 2.76
C VAL A 389 -22.33 16.28 4.04
N THR A 390 -21.93 15.04 4.36
CA THR A 390 -20.99 14.77 5.43
C THR A 390 -19.58 14.97 4.88
N GLU A 391 -18.93 16.09 5.24
CA GLU A 391 -17.54 16.38 4.85
C GLU A 391 -16.58 15.80 5.90
N LEU A 392 -15.67 14.92 5.46
CA LEU A 392 -14.73 14.22 6.35
C LEU A 392 -13.30 14.53 5.95
N ASN A 393 -12.51 15.06 6.89
CA ASN A 393 -11.07 15.21 6.75
C ASN A 393 -10.36 13.91 7.14
N TYR A 394 -9.87 13.14 6.17
CA TYR A 394 -9.17 11.89 6.37
C TYR A 394 -7.68 12.07 6.72
N GLY A 395 -7.16 13.30 6.68
CA GLY A 395 -5.78 13.62 7.01
C GLY A 395 -4.79 13.25 5.89
N VAL A 396 -3.56 12.95 6.27
CA VAL A 396 -2.45 12.69 5.34
C VAL A 396 -2.39 11.25 4.90
N TYR A 397 -2.22 11.05 3.59
CA TYR A 397 -2.07 9.76 2.92
C TYR A 397 -0.80 9.73 2.07
N ALA A 398 -0.17 8.57 1.97
CA ALA A 398 0.81 8.29 0.94
C ALA A 398 0.10 7.99 -0.39
N MET A 399 0.45 8.71 -1.44
CA MET A 399 0.09 8.38 -2.81
C MET A 399 1.18 7.47 -3.38
N ILE A 400 0.82 6.28 -3.83
CA ILE A 400 1.76 5.31 -4.40
C ILE A 400 1.36 4.98 -5.83
N GLU A 401 2.32 5.09 -6.77
CA GLU A 401 2.15 4.70 -8.17
C GLU A 401 1.75 3.22 -8.26
N GLU A 402 0.74 2.91 -9.05
CA GLU A 402 0.27 1.55 -9.23
C GLU A 402 1.19 0.77 -10.18
N ILE A 403 1.64 -0.42 -9.77
CA ILE A 403 2.44 -1.31 -10.61
C ILE A 403 1.49 -2.16 -11.46
N ASN A 404 1.29 -1.72 -12.71
CA ASN A 404 0.39 -2.34 -13.68
C ASN A 404 0.94 -2.17 -15.12
N LYS A 405 0.14 -2.49 -16.13
CA LYS A 405 0.54 -2.33 -17.55
C LYS A 405 0.92 -0.88 -17.90
N GLN A 406 0.29 0.10 -17.28
CA GLN A 406 0.62 1.53 -17.50
C GLN A 406 2.01 1.87 -16.91
N PHE A 407 2.32 1.35 -15.72
CA PHE A 407 3.65 1.47 -15.11
C PHE A 407 4.77 0.92 -16.02
N LEU A 408 4.53 -0.25 -16.64
CA LEU A 408 5.48 -0.83 -17.60
C LEU A 408 5.61 0.04 -18.84
N LYS A 409 4.49 0.53 -19.38
CA LYS A 409 4.45 1.39 -20.56
C LYS A 409 5.25 2.68 -20.34
N GLU A 410 5.05 3.35 -19.21
CA GLU A 410 5.76 4.59 -18.87
C GLU A 410 7.28 4.40 -18.81
N ARG A 411 7.73 3.23 -18.39
CA ARG A 411 9.16 2.91 -18.29
C ARG A 411 9.75 2.28 -19.54
N SER A 412 8.95 1.89 -20.53
CA SER A 412 9.45 1.38 -21.82
C SER A 412 9.53 2.48 -22.87
N GLU A 413 8.62 3.47 -22.86
CA GLU A 413 8.53 4.49 -23.90
C GLU A 413 9.20 5.82 -23.52
N THR A 414 9.29 6.15 -22.23
CA THR A 414 9.49 7.53 -21.76
C THR A 414 10.86 7.82 -21.17
N LEU A 415 11.58 6.83 -20.64
CA LEU A 415 12.81 7.07 -19.89
C LEU A 415 14.07 7.23 -20.75
N GLN A 416 13.98 7.21 -22.05
CA GLN A 416 15.11 7.36 -22.95
C GLN A 416 15.82 8.73 -22.86
N THR A 417 15.27 9.70 -22.15
CA THR A 417 15.72 11.10 -22.21
C THR A 417 15.96 11.77 -20.85
N THR A 418 15.73 11.11 -19.70
CA THR A 418 15.81 11.81 -18.42
C THR A 418 17.01 11.35 -17.57
N GLU A 419 18.00 12.21 -17.45
CA GLU A 419 19.14 12.12 -16.53
C GLU A 419 18.75 11.87 -15.05
N THR A 420 17.49 12.13 -14.68
CA THR A 420 17.00 12.11 -13.29
C THR A 420 16.59 10.73 -12.77
N LEU A 421 16.60 9.67 -13.58
CA LEU A 421 16.08 8.35 -13.18
C LEU A 421 17.07 7.18 -13.40
N GLY A 422 18.35 7.46 -13.55
CA GLY A 422 19.35 6.40 -13.74
C GLY A 422 19.42 5.84 -15.17
N GLY A 423 18.63 6.37 -16.12
CA GLY A 423 18.79 6.11 -17.56
C GLY A 423 18.37 4.72 -18.05
N GLY A 424 17.69 3.91 -17.24
CA GLY A 424 17.23 2.58 -17.62
C GLY A 424 15.76 2.54 -18.05
N ASN A 425 15.41 1.55 -18.86
CA ASN A 425 14.05 1.27 -19.30
C ASN A 425 13.83 -0.23 -19.55
N PHE A 426 12.57 -0.66 -19.48
CA PHE A 426 12.18 -1.98 -19.99
C PHE A 426 12.34 -2.00 -21.52
N SER A 427 12.70 -3.14 -22.08
CA SER A 427 12.76 -3.31 -23.53
C SER A 427 11.40 -3.09 -24.18
N ASP A 428 10.32 -3.53 -23.48
CA ASP A 428 8.94 -3.34 -23.90
C ASP A 428 7.98 -3.40 -22.70
N ASN A 429 6.67 -3.28 -22.95
CA ASN A 429 5.59 -3.39 -21.96
C ASN A 429 4.61 -4.54 -22.25
N LYS A 430 5.05 -5.52 -23.03
CA LYS A 430 4.19 -6.61 -23.53
C LYS A 430 4.41 -7.93 -22.79
N GLY A 431 5.38 -7.97 -21.92
CA GLY A 431 5.76 -9.14 -21.15
C GLY A 431 4.89 -9.43 -19.95
N ASP A 432 5.36 -10.32 -19.11
CA ASP A 432 4.60 -10.91 -18.00
C ASP A 432 4.99 -10.27 -16.68
N LEU A 433 4.04 -9.58 -16.07
CA LEU A 433 4.19 -8.95 -14.75
C LEU A 433 3.58 -9.85 -13.68
N TRP A 434 4.38 -10.27 -12.73
CA TRP A 434 3.99 -11.08 -11.60
C TRP A 434 4.06 -10.29 -10.30
N LYS A 435 2.98 -10.33 -9.51
CA LYS A 435 2.99 -9.88 -8.12
C LYS A 435 3.35 -11.07 -7.24
N CYS A 436 4.39 -10.90 -6.42
CA CYS A 436 4.94 -11.95 -5.59
C CYS A 436 4.70 -11.60 -4.12
N CYS A 437 3.75 -12.30 -3.50
CA CYS A 437 3.34 -12.09 -2.12
C CYS A 437 3.07 -13.40 -1.42
N TRP A 438 3.35 -13.45 -0.13
CA TRP A 438 3.13 -14.64 0.71
C TRP A 438 1.66 -15.06 0.75
N GLN A 439 1.35 -16.27 0.27
CA GLN A 439 0.05 -16.92 0.36
C GLN A 439 0.17 -18.39 0.84
N SER A 440 1.30 -19.06 0.57
CA SER A 440 1.60 -20.43 1.02
C SER A 440 2.59 -20.43 2.20
N SER A 441 2.96 -21.61 2.70
CA SER A 441 3.83 -21.76 3.87
C SER A 441 5.23 -21.16 3.73
N ASN A 442 5.74 -21.01 2.50
CA ASN A 442 7.10 -20.55 2.23
C ASN A 442 7.18 -19.29 1.36
N GLY A 443 6.04 -18.76 0.91
CA GLY A 443 5.98 -17.61 0.04
C GLY A 443 6.67 -17.80 -1.32
N PRO A 444 6.78 -16.76 -2.15
CA PRO A 444 7.41 -16.81 -3.46
C PRO A 444 8.96 -16.71 -3.37
N SER A 445 9.60 -17.77 -2.87
CA SER A 445 11.05 -17.85 -2.62
C SER A 445 11.89 -18.07 -3.88
N MET A 446 11.30 -18.57 -4.97
CA MET A 446 11.99 -19.09 -6.16
C MET A 446 12.90 -20.32 -5.86
N ALA A 447 12.74 -20.98 -4.70
CA ALA A 447 13.38 -22.26 -4.41
C ALA A 447 12.52 -23.43 -4.91
N THR A 448 13.17 -24.53 -5.37
CA THR A 448 12.45 -25.70 -5.91
C THR A 448 12.06 -26.71 -4.84
N ASP A 449 12.59 -26.58 -3.63
CA ASP A 449 12.43 -27.54 -2.54
C ASP A 449 11.10 -27.41 -1.79
N TYR A 450 10.29 -26.39 -2.13
CA TYR A 450 9.05 -26.05 -1.45
C TYR A 450 7.84 -26.12 -2.37
N ASP A 451 6.70 -26.52 -1.82
CA ASP A 451 5.43 -26.52 -2.56
C ASP A 451 5.03 -25.14 -3.10
N GLY A 452 5.53 -24.05 -2.47
CA GLY A 452 5.27 -22.66 -2.84
C GLY A 452 5.72 -22.27 -4.25
N TYR A 453 6.79 -22.89 -4.79
CA TYR A 453 7.24 -22.60 -6.15
C TYR A 453 6.22 -23.01 -7.24
N ARG A 454 5.18 -23.76 -6.88
CA ARG A 454 4.09 -24.19 -7.77
C ARG A 454 2.82 -23.35 -7.64
N SER A 455 2.78 -22.42 -6.71
CA SER A 455 1.62 -21.54 -6.43
C SER A 455 1.55 -20.38 -7.42
N PHE A 456 1.23 -20.71 -8.70
CA PHE A 456 1.11 -19.74 -9.80
C PHE A 456 -0.32 -19.64 -10.29
N GLY A 457 -0.83 -18.43 -10.51
CA GLY A 457 -2.16 -18.22 -11.06
C GLY A 457 -2.50 -16.77 -11.36
N VAL A 458 -3.80 -16.54 -11.56
CA VAL A 458 -4.40 -15.20 -11.61
C VAL A 458 -5.30 -15.09 -10.39
N GLU A 459 -5.03 -14.11 -9.52
CA GLU A 459 -5.84 -13.88 -8.32
C GLU A 459 -7.27 -13.53 -8.71
N GLU A 460 -8.24 -14.16 -8.04
CA GLU A 460 -9.66 -13.88 -8.18
C GLU A 460 -10.25 -13.77 -6.77
N ILE A 461 -10.70 -12.60 -6.40
CA ILE A 461 -11.32 -12.33 -5.10
C ILE A 461 -12.83 -12.28 -5.26
N CYS A 462 -13.53 -13.27 -4.70
CA CYS A 462 -14.98 -13.36 -4.74
C CYS A 462 -15.60 -12.75 -3.47
N LEU A 463 -16.86 -12.28 -3.56
CA LEU A 463 -17.65 -11.89 -2.38
C LEU A 463 -17.76 -13.02 -1.34
N ASP A 464 -17.85 -14.27 -1.82
CA ASP A 464 -17.72 -15.48 -0.99
C ASP A 464 -16.22 -15.81 -0.87
N GLU A 465 -15.61 -15.49 0.28
CA GLU A 465 -14.17 -15.69 0.51
C GLU A 465 -13.73 -17.15 0.23
N SER A 466 -14.58 -18.14 0.49
CA SER A 466 -14.27 -19.55 0.26
C SER A 466 -14.05 -19.91 -1.22
N LYS A 467 -14.46 -19.05 -2.13
CA LYS A 467 -14.29 -19.20 -3.59
C LYS A 467 -13.13 -18.36 -4.15
N SER A 468 -12.51 -17.54 -3.31
CA SER A 468 -11.39 -16.70 -3.74
C SER A 468 -10.17 -17.56 -4.05
N LEU A 469 -9.49 -17.25 -5.15
CA LEU A 469 -8.24 -17.88 -5.56
C LEU A 469 -7.10 -16.91 -5.32
N ARG A 470 -6.06 -17.36 -4.61
CA ARG A 470 -4.87 -16.58 -4.30
C ARG A 470 -3.62 -17.39 -4.55
N TYR A 471 -2.55 -16.73 -4.99
CA TYR A 471 -1.32 -17.39 -5.41
C TYR A 471 -0.11 -16.59 -4.92
N ASP A 472 1.00 -17.30 -4.64
CA ASP A 472 2.28 -16.65 -4.31
C ASP A 472 2.81 -15.85 -5.50
N TYR A 473 2.62 -16.37 -6.72
CA TYR A 473 2.93 -15.71 -7.98
C TYR A 473 1.63 -15.42 -8.73
N ASP A 474 1.20 -14.17 -8.67
CA ASP A 474 -0.06 -13.72 -9.26
C ASP A 474 0.19 -12.91 -10.55
N LEU A 475 -0.28 -13.40 -11.70
CA LEU A 475 -0.09 -12.80 -13.02
C LEU A 475 -0.98 -11.57 -13.21
N LYS A 476 -0.36 -10.40 -13.41
CA LYS A 476 -1.07 -9.11 -13.55
C LYS A 476 -1.23 -8.65 -15.01
N THR A 477 -0.41 -9.15 -15.95
CA THR A 477 -0.56 -8.89 -17.40
C THR A 477 -0.70 -10.22 -18.16
N ASN A 478 -1.18 -10.18 -19.40
CA ASN A 478 -1.32 -11.37 -20.26
C ASN A 478 -2.05 -12.55 -19.57
N LYS A 479 -3.09 -12.25 -18.79
CA LYS A 479 -3.80 -13.23 -17.93
C LYS A 479 -4.40 -14.41 -18.72
N ASP A 480 -4.76 -14.19 -19.96
CA ASP A 480 -5.25 -15.17 -20.93
C ASP A 480 -4.14 -16.13 -21.42
N GLU A 481 -2.88 -15.78 -21.25
CA GLU A 481 -1.71 -16.59 -21.58
C GLU A 481 -1.06 -17.24 -20.35
N LEU A 482 -1.78 -17.40 -19.24
CA LEU A 482 -1.27 -17.92 -17.96
C LEU A 482 -0.43 -19.18 -18.10
N SER A 483 -0.85 -20.13 -18.95
CA SER A 483 -0.14 -21.42 -19.11
C SER A 483 1.28 -21.22 -19.66
N ARG A 484 1.46 -20.32 -20.63
CA ARG A 484 2.78 -19.94 -21.18
C ARG A 484 3.59 -19.18 -20.13
N ALA A 485 3.04 -18.08 -19.59
CA ALA A 485 3.74 -17.23 -18.62
C ALA A 485 4.19 -18.02 -17.39
N ARG A 486 3.37 -18.97 -16.91
CA ARG A 486 3.72 -19.90 -15.83
C ARG A 486 4.89 -20.82 -16.21
N SER A 487 4.85 -21.42 -17.41
CA SER A 487 5.93 -22.30 -17.88
C SER A 487 7.26 -21.55 -17.95
N ASP A 488 7.24 -20.36 -18.54
CA ASP A 488 8.45 -19.52 -18.71
C ASP A 488 9.06 -19.12 -17.33
N PHE A 489 8.24 -18.84 -16.33
CA PHE A 489 8.75 -18.50 -15.00
C PHE A 489 9.25 -19.75 -14.25
N ILE A 490 8.59 -20.89 -14.38
CA ILE A 490 9.04 -22.17 -13.80
C ILE A 490 10.40 -22.54 -14.41
N ASP A 491 10.55 -22.44 -15.74
CA ASP A 491 11.82 -22.71 -16.42
C ASP A 491 12.94 -21.80 -15.90
N PHE A 492 12.66 -20.52 -15.64
CA PHE A 492 13.60 -19.58 -15.01
C PHE A 492 14.00 -20.05 -13.61
N ILE A 493 13.04 -20.47 -12.77
CA ILE A 493 13.32 -20.94 -11.40
C ILE A 493 14.14 -22.24 -11.44
N GLU A 494 13.79 -23.18 -12.29
CA GLU A 494 14.52 -24.43 -12.42
C GLU A 494 15.95 -24.20 -12.94
N GLU A 495 16.14 -23.33 -13.96
CA GLU A 495 17.47 -22.96 -14.44
C GLU A 495 18.29 -22.32 -13.31
N LEU A 496 17.73 -21.36 -12.56
CA LEU A 496 18.39 -20.70 -11.41
C LEU A 496 18.86 -21.69 -10.35
N ASN A 497 18.02 -22.66 -9.96
CA ASN A 497 18.36 -23.62 -8.89
C ASN A 497 19.40 -24.64 -9.35
N ASN A 498 19.48 -24.97 -10.63
CA ASN A 498 20.42 -25.94 -11.19
C ASN A 498 21.81 -25.35 -11.48
N LEU A 499 22.04 -24.05 -11.31
CA LEU A 499 23.35 -23.42 -11.53
C LEU A 499 24.39 -23.98 -10.53
N GLY A 500 25.51 -24.51 -11.04
CA GLY A 500 26.53 -25.15 -10.23
C GLY A 500 27.87 -24.43 -10.20
N SER A 501 28.29 -23.80 -11.29
CA SER A 501 29.59 -23.14 -11.41
C SER A 501 29.44 -21.60 -11.45
N GLU A 502 30.52 -20.89 -11.05
CA GLU A 502 30.58 -19.42 -11.09
C GLU A 502 30.32 -18.87 -12.52
N ASP A 503 30.87 -19.51 -13.55
CA ASP A 503 30.67 -19.10 -14.94
C ASP A 503 29.23 -19.27 -15.41
N GLU A 504 28.54 -20.36 -15.02
CA GLU A 504 27.13 -20.56 -15.32
C GLU A 504 26.27 -19.52 -14.61
N ILE A 505 26.53 -19.27 -13.33
CA ILE A 505 25.83 -18.26 -12.53
C ILE A 505 26.02 -16.88 -13.18
N LYS A 506 27.25 -16.49 -13.46
CA LYS A 506 27.55 -15.19 -14.09
C LYS A 506 26.82 -15.02 -15.41
N LYS A 507 26.90 -16.03 -16.29
CA LYS A 507 26.21 -16.03 -17.58
C LYS A 507 24.69 -15.92 -17.45
N PHE A 508 24.09 -16.64 -16.49
CA PHE A 508 22.66 -16.59 -16.22
C PHE A 508 22.23 -15.16 -15.88
N TYR A 509 22.84 -14.55 -14.87
CA TYR A 509 22.45 -13.19 -14.44
C TYR A 509 22.69 -12.15 -15.55
N GLU A 510 23.82 -12.16 -16.23
CA GLU A 510 24.13 -11.21 -17.30
C GLU A 510 23.17 -11.32 -18.49
N SER A 511 22.68 -12.53 -18.79
CA SER A 511 21.73 -12.76 -19.89
C SER A 511 20.29 -12.48 -19.50
N LYS A 512 19.87 -12.81 -18.26
CA LYS A 512 18.49 -12.81 -17.82
C LYS A 512 18.09 -11.53 -17.09
N MET A 513 19.04 -10.75 -16.54
CA MET A 513 18.74 -9.60 -15.68
C MET A 513 19.59 -8.38 -16.04
N ASP A 514 19.17 -7.21 -15.56
CA ASP A 514 20.05 -6.07 -15.36
C ASP A 514 20.73 -6.24 -13.99
N VAL A 515 21.91 -6.89 -14.01
CA VAL A 515 22.63 -7.29 -12.79
C VAL A 515 22.99 -6.09 -11.93
N ASP A 516 23.42 -4.99 -12.56
CA ASP A 516 23.82 -3.79 -11.85
C ASP A 516 22.65 -3.14 -11.11
N LEU A 517 21.52 -3.01 -11.80
CA LEU A 517 20.27 -2.52 -11.21
C LEU A 517 19.80 -3.41 -10.05
N PHE A 518 19.84 -4.72 -10.21
CA PHE A 518 19.41 -5.67 -9.20
C PHE A 518 20.28 -5.61 -7.94
N ILE A 519 21.61 -5.66 -8.08
CA ILE A 519 22.56 -5.54 -6.96
C ILE A 519 22.36 -4.22 -6.22
N LYS A 520 22.22 -3.12 -6.95
CA LYS A 520 22.01 -1.80 -6.37
C LYS A 520 20.66 -1.67 -5.66
N THR A 521 19.62 -2.30 -6.21
CA THR A 521 18.30 -2.37 -5.57
C THR A 521 18.41 -3.04 -4.21
N TYR A 522 19.10 -4.17 -4.13
CA TYR A 522 19.28 -4.87 -2.86
C TYR A 522 20.19 -4.13 -1.87
N ALA A 523 21.22 -3.41 -2.33
CA ALA A 523 21.98 -2.53 -1.44
C ALA A 523 21.07 -1.45 -0.82
N CYS A 524 20.22 -0.81 -1.59
CA CYS A 524 19.21 0.12 -1.08
C CYS A 524 18.22 -0.55 -0.13
N ASN A 525 17.71 -1.75 -0.46
CA ASN A 525 16.79 -2.53 0.37
C ASN A 525 17.35 -2.77 1.77
N VAL A 526 18.60 -3.26 1.84
CA VAL A 526 19.29 -3.55 3.11
C VAL A 526 19.59 -2.28 3.90
N LEU A 527 19.95 -1.19 3.23
CA LEU A 527 20.17 0.12 3.88
C LEU A 527 18.88 0.71 4.44
N LEU A 528 17.75 0.51 3.77
CA LEU A 528 16.43 0.89 4.27
C LEU A 528 15.93 -0.03 5.38
N GLY A 529 16.51 -1.23 5.53
CA GLY A 529 16.15 -2.19 6.57
C GLY A 529 14.82 -2.88 6.32
N MET A 530 14.47 -3.13 5.06
CA MET A 530 13.30 -3.90 4.69
C MET A 530 13.55 -5.38 4.97
N ASP A 531 12.82 -5.95 5.93
CA ASP A 531 12.94 -7.35 6.36
C ASP A 531 11.78 -8.22 5.86
N ASP A 532 10.67 -7.60 5.46
CA ASP A 532 9.55 -8.26 4.82
C ASP A 532 9.72 -8.26 3.29
N ASP A 533 10.92 -8.65 2.84
CA ASP A 533 11.36 -8.64 1.45
C ASP A 533 11.52 -10.04 0.86
N TYR A 534 12.03 -10.12 -0.38
CA TYR A 534 12.34 -11.39 -1.04
C TYR A 534 13.42 -12.19 -0.30
N TRP A 535 14.51 -11.55 0.18
CA TRP A 535 15.66 -12.27 0.74
C TRP A 535 15.38 -12.87 2.11
N ARG A 536 14.57 -12.17 2.95
CA ARG A 536 14.31 -12.61 4.34
C ARG A 536 12.97 -13.31 4.51
N ASN A 537 11.91 -12.77 3.93
CA ASN A 537 10.53 -13.23 4.17
C ASN A 537 9.79 -13.67 2.90
N HIS A 538 10.47 -13.72 1.74
CA HIS A 538 9.90 -14.10 0.44
C HIS A 538 8.59 -13.36 0.12
N ASN A 539 8.56 -12.04 0.29
CA ASN A 539 7.36 -11.24 0.19
C ASN A 539 7.62 -9.91 -0.53
N ASN A 540 6.57 -9.18 -0.85
CA ASN A 540 6.59 -7.76 -1.19
C ASN A 540 7.49 -7.37 -2.37
N TYR A 541 7.36 -8.06 -3.50
CA TYR A 541 7.99 -7.66 -4.74
C TYR A 541 7.12 -7.95 -5.95
N TYR A 542 7.44 -7.30 -7.08
CA TYR A 542 6.98 -7.72 -8.40
C TYR A 542 8.15 -8.19 -9.22
N PHE A 543 7.87 -9.10 -10.14
CA PHE A 543 8.86 -9.62 -11.08
C PHE A 543 8.30 -9.48 -12.50
N TYR A 544 9.07 -8.85 -13.39
CA TYR A 544 8.66 -8.58 -14.76
C TYR A 544 9.59 -9.26 -15.73
N PHE A 545 9.06 -10.07 -16.63
CA PHE A 545 9.74 -10.61 -17.78
C PHE A 545 9.33 -9.84 -19.03
N ASP A 546 10.27 -9.20 -19.73
CA ASP A 546 9.98 -8.58 -21.02
C ASP A 546 9.97 -9.63 -22.16
N THR A 547 9.56 -9.24 -23.37
CA THR A 547 9.47 -10.19 -24.51
C THR A 547 10.83 -10.63 -25.04
N THR A 548 11.93 -10.04 -24.58
CA THR A 548 13.29 -10.48 -24.89
C THR A 548 13.79 -11.57 -23.92
N GLY A 549 13.02 -11.89 -22.88
CA GLY A 549 13.38 -12.83 -21.82
C GLY A 549 14.24 -12.21 -20.71
N LYS A 550 14.42 -10.88 -20.68
CA LYS A 550 15.03 -10.18 -19.54
C LYS A 550 14.03 -10.02 -18.42
N SER A 551 14.50 -10.24 -17.20
CA SER A 551 13.68 -10.08 -15.98
C SER A 551 14.14 -8.91 -15.13
N TYR A 552 13.19 -8.31 -14.42
CA TYR A 552 13.39 -7.13 -13.61
C TYR A 552 12.70 -7.28 -12.26
N PHE A 553 13.44 -7.01 -11.19
CA PHE A 553 12.92 -6.93 -9.84
C PHE A 553 12.33 -5.53 -9.58
N ILE A 554 11.12 -5.46 -9.04
CA ILE A 554 10.42 -4.21 -8.73
C ILE A 554 10.08 -4.22 -7.24
N PRO A 555 10.65 -3.31 -6.43
CA PRO A 555 10.37 -3.23 -5.00
C PRO A 555 8.92 -2.80 -4.73
N TYR A 556 8.28 -3.42 -3.73
CA TYR A 556 6.88 -3.17 -3.39
C TYR A 556 6.63 -3.23 -1.87
N ASP A 557 5.68 -2.41 -1.36
CA ASP A 557 5.16 -2.36 0.02
C ASP A 557 6.22 -2.03 1.10
N TYR A 558 6.91 -0.89 0.93
CA TYR A 558 8.02 -0.43 1.78
C TYR A 558 7.55 0.41 2.98
N ASP A 559 6.43 0.08 3.61
CA ASP A 559 5.97 0.71 4.85
C ASP A 559 6.72 0.17 6.09
N ASN A 560 7.32 -0.99 5.99
CA ASN A 560 8.02 -1.72 7.07
C ASN A 560 9.55 -1.56 7.00
N ILE A 561 10.04 -0.31 6.96
CA ILE A 561 11.47 0.03 6.87
C ILE A 561 11.93 0.88 8.05
N LEU A 562 13.23 1.22 8.09
CA LEU A 562 13.85 2.14 9.04
C LEU A 562 13.64 1.74 10.51
N GLY A 563 13.86 0.45 10.81
CA GLY A 563 13.81 -0.09 12.17
C GLY A 563 12.44 -0.55 12.66
N THR A 564 11.41 -0.58 11.79
CA THR A 564 10.14 -1.24 12.09
C THR A 564 10.24 -2.70 11.69
N ASN A 565 10.28 -3.63 12.66
CA ASN A 565 10.40 -5.04 12.33
C ASN A 565 10.01 -5.97 13.47
N CYS A 566 9.56 -7.18 13.10
CA CYS A 566 9.22 -8.26 14.03
C CYS A 566 10.22 -9.42 14.08
N HIS A 567 11.10 -9.57 13.11
CA HIS A 567 11.94 -10.76 12.99
C HIS A 567 13.37 -10.55 13.48
N THR A 568 13.99 -9.43 13.13
CA THR A 568 15.39 -9.13 13.47
C THR A 568 15.60 -7.64 13.73
N ASP A 569 16.73 -7.28 14.34
CA ASP A 569 17.17 -5.87 14.44
C ASP A 569 17.75 -5.42 13.09
N THR A 570 16.93 -4.84 12.23
CA THR A 570 17.33 -4.41 10.90
C THR A 570 18.37 -3.29 10.88
N ALA A 571 18.56 -2.54 11.96
CA ALA A 571 19.57 -1.50 12.04
C ALA A 571 20.99 -2.08 12.18
N THR A 572 21.15 -3.16 12.95
CA THR A 572 22.45 -3.74 13.26
C THR A 572 22.72 -5.08 12.56
N LYS A 573 21.70 -5.65 11.90
CA LYS A 573 21.81 -6.91 11.16
C LYS A 573 22.94 -6.87 10.12
N ASN A 574 23.62 -8.01 9.96
CA ASN A 574 24.67 -8.18 8.96
C ASN A 574 24.15 -7.96 7.53
N PRO A 575 24.64 -6.95 6.80
CA PRO A 575 24.17 -6.67 5.44
C PRO A 575 24.62 -7.71 4.41
N LEU A 576 25.62 -8.53 4.70
CA LEU A 576 26.11 -9.61 3.82
C LEU A 576 25.42 -10.95 4.07
N ASP A 577 24.62 -11.03 5.13
CA ASP A 577 23.83 -12.20 5.50
C ASP A 577 22.42 -11.77 5.95
N TRP A 578 21.77 -11.02 5.08
CA TRP A 578 20.44 -10.44 5.36
C TRP A 578 19.36 -11.50 5.53
N GLY A 579 19.50 -12.62 4.82
CA GLY A 579 18.62 -13.79 4.88
C GLY A 579 18.88 -14.72 6.07
N GLU A 580 19.85 -14.45 6.96
CA GLU A 580 20.17 -15.32 8.08
C GLU A 580 18.93 -15.77 8.87
N GLY A 581 18.80 -17.10 9.04
CA GLY A 581 17.67 -17.72 9.74
C GLY A 581 16.35 -17.74 8.96
N ALA A 582 16.34 -17.36 7.69
CA ALA A 582 15.21 -17.50 6.78
C ALA A 582 15.27 -18.81 5.98
N TYR A 583 14.32 -19.00 5.09
CA TYR A 583 14.33 -20.01 4.06
C TYR A 583 15.27 -19.63 2.92
N GLU A 584 15.57 -20.55 1.99
CA GLU A 584 16.43 -20.31 0.83
C GLU A 584 15.86 -19.22 -0.09
N ALA A 585 16.71 -18.28 -0.51
CA ALA A 585 16.42 -17.22 -1.47
C ALA A 585 17.39 -17.27 -2.67
N PRO A 586 17.26 -18.26 -3.58
CA PRO A 586 18.25 -18.59 -4.59
C PRO A 586 18.66 -17.41 -5.47
N LEU A 587 17.76 -16.46 -5.76
CA LEU A 587 18.05 -15.30 -6.59
C LEU A 587 19.11 -14.35 -5.98
N ILE A 588 19.32 -14.37 -4.66
CA ILE A 588 20.38 -13.60 -4.00
C ILE A 588 21.56 -14.48 -3.63
N GLU A 589 21.29 -15.68 -3.11
CA GLU A 589 22.33 -16.58 -2.63
C GLU A 589 23.25 -17.04 -3.76
N LYS A 590 22.68 -17.42 -4.91
CA LYS A 590 23.47 -17.75 -6.12
C LYS A 590 24.26 -16.55 -6.65
N LEU A 591 23.67 -15.35 -6.66
CA LEU A 591 24.36 -14.13 -7.10
C LEU A 591 25.67 -13.91 -6.31
N PHE A 592 25.64 -14.11 -4.99
CA PHE A 592 26.80 -13.88 -4.12
C PHE A 592 27.87 -14.98 -4.17
N LEU A 593 27.63 -16.07 -4.86
CA LEU A 593 28.68 -17.04 -5.20
C LEU A 593 29.65 -16.48 -6.27
N VAL A 594 29.29 -15.43 -6.99
CA VAL A 594 30.18 -14.73 -7.93
C VAL A 594 30.91 -13.60 -7.18
N PRO A 595 32.24 -13.70 -6.95
CA PRO A 595 33.00 -12.70 -6.17
C PRO A 595 32.89 -11.27 -6.72
N GLU A 596 32.84 -11.11 -8.05
CA GLU A 596 32.67 -9.82 -8.72
C GLU A 596 31.32 -9.17 -8.33
N PHE A 597 30.24 -9.92 -8.31
CA PHE A 597 28.91 -9.41 -7.95
C PHE A 597 28.83 -9.06 -6.47
N LYS A 598 29.39 -9.91 -5.60
CA LYS A 598 29.49 -9.63 -4.16
C LYS A 598 30.29 -8.37 -3.88
N GLN A 599 31.47 -8.21 -4.51
CA GLN A 599 32.28 -7.01 -4.39
C GLN A 599 31.54 -5.76 -4.87
N LYS A 600 30.77 -5.85 -5.96
CA LYS A 600 29.94 -4.77 -6.48
C LYS A 600 28.85 -4.39 -5.46
N TYR A 601 28.20 -5.37 -4.83
CA TYR A 601 27.23 -5.14 -3.77
C TYR A 601 27.84 -4.41 -2.58
N VAL A 602 29.01 -4.86 -2.10
CA VAL A 602 29.74 -4.19 -1.00
C VAL A 602 30.10 -2.75 -1.38
N ASN A 603 30.55 -2.52 -2.61
CA ASN A 603 30.86 -1.18 -3.08
C ASN A 603 29.62 -0.28 -3.10
N TYR A 604 28.43 -0.78 -3.47
CA TYR A 604 27.18 -0.03 -3.36
C TYR A 604 26.80 0.23 -1.91
N LEU A 605 26.90 -0.74 -1.01
CA LEU A 605 26.65 -0.51 0.42
C LEU A 605 27.51 0.62 0.96
N LEU A 606 28.82 0.59 0.71
CA LEU A 606 29.75 1.62 1.18
C LEU A 606 29.47 3.00 0.59
N ASN A 607 29.24 3.09 -0.73
CA ASN A 607 28.99 4.35 -1.40
C ASN A 607 27.64 4.97 -0.98
N LEU A 608 26.60 4.15 -0.84
CA LEU A 608 25.26 4.61 -0.50
C LEU A 608 25.10 4.88 1.01
N SER A 609 25.95 4.29 1.86
CA SER A 609 25.93 4.51 3.32
C SER A 609 26.88 5.61 3.77
N GLU A 610 27.59 6.33 2.87
CA GLU A 610 28.45 7.45 3.27
C GLU A 610 27.71 8.40 4.23
N SER A 611 28.33 8.70 5.40
CA SER A 611 27.67 9.36 6.52
C SER A 611 27.03 10.70 6.15
N SER A 612 27.69 11.51 5.33
CA SER A 612 27.17 12.81 4.88
C SER A 612 25.88 12.67 4.03
N VAL A 613 25.74 11.59 3.28
CA VAL A 613 24.60 11.34 2.39
C VAL A 613 23.53 10.50 3.08
N PHE A 614 23.94 9.41 3.72
CA PHE A 614 23.01 8.46 4.31
C PHE A 614 22.49 8.91 5.68
N VAL A 615 23.37 9.36 6.59
CA VAL A 615 22.93 9.80 7.93
C VAL A 615 22.37 11.22 7.86
N GLU A 616 23.20 12.19 7.52
CA GLU A 616 22.82 13.61 7.56
C GLU A 616 21.79 13.94 6.45
N GLY A 617 22.00 13.44 5.23
CA GLY A 617 21.12 13.67 4.10
C GLY A 617 19.74 13.06 4.29
N SER A 618 19.64 11.85 4.87
CA SER A 618 18.36 11.20 5.15
C SER A 618 17.61 11.92 6.28
N GLN A 619 18.29 12.32 7.33
CA GLN A 619 17.69 13.08 8.44
C GLN A 619 17.17 14.45 7.98
N ALA A 620 17.91 15.14 7.11
CA ALA A 620 17.46 16.39 6.50
C ALA A 620 16.20 16.18 5.64
N GLU A 621 16.17 15.13 4.82
CA GLU A 621 15.00 14.81 3.99
C GLU A 621 13.79 14.42 4.83
N ILE A 622 13.95 13.60 5.87
CA ILE A 622 12.87 13.25 6.80
C ILE A 622 12.32 14.49 7.48
N THR A 623 13.19 15.39 7.97
CA THR A 623 12.77 16.67 8.57
C THR A 623 11.95 17.51 7.58
N ARG A 624 12.37 17.57 6.32
CA ARG A 624 11.66 18.27 5.25
C ARG A 624 10.28 17.67 5.00
N LEU A 625 10.19 16.33 4.86
CA LEU A 625 8.93 15.60 4.63
C LEU A 625 7.96 15.77 5.80
N GLN A 626 8.44 15.66 7.04
CA GLN A 626 7.63 15.88 8.24
C GLN A 626 7.12 17.32 8.34
N THR A 627 7.97 18.30 8.01
CA THR A 627 7.57 19.71 7.99
C THR A 627 6.46 19.97 6.96
N LEU A 628 6.51 19.27 5.83
CA LEU A 628 5.50 19.39 4.76
C LEU A 628 4.10 18.95 5.20
N VAL A 629 4.00 17.93 6.06
CA VAL A 629 2.71 17.29 6.39
C VAL A 629 2.22 17.56 7.82
N LYS A 630 3.03 18.06 8.72
CA LYS A 630 2.74 18.16 10.16
C LYS A 630 1.42 18.84 10.51
N ASP A 631 1.05 19.88 9.77
CA ASP A 631 -0.17 20.67 10.02
C ASP A 631 -1.42 20.08 9.32
N LEU A 632 -1.28 18.98 8.59
CA LEU A 632 -2.32 18.33 7.82
C LEU A 632 -2.75 16.95 8.38
N ILE A 633 -2.06 16.45 9.41
CA ILE A 633 -2.21 15.08 9.92
C ILE A 633 -3.47 14.93 10.76
N ALA A 634 -3.65 15.84 11.72
CA ALA A 634 -4.71 15.72 12.71
C ALA A 634 -6.09 15.97 12.11
N SER A 635 -7.04 15.08 12.44
CA SER A 635 -8.46 15.24 12.18
C SER A 635 -9.26 14.72 13.39
N ASP A 636 -10.31 15.43 13.77
CA ASP A 636 -11.22 15.01 14.83
C ASP A 636 -12.35 14.12 14.30
N ASP A 637 -12.58 14.15 12.97
CA ASP A 637 -13.65 13.40 12.31
C ASP A 637 -13.34 11.90 12.20
N ILE A 638 -12.06 11.54 12.18
CA ILE A 638 -11.59 10.20 11.84
C ILE A 638 -10.79 9.58 12.99
N GLU A 639 -11.03 8.31 13.29
CA GLU A 639 -10.23 7.54 14.25
C GLU A 639 -8.98 6.95 13.61
N TYR A 640 -7.87 7.10 14.33
CA TYR A 640 -6.49 6.72 13.94
C TYR A 640 -5.95 5.56 14.80
N GLU A 641 -6.75 4.58 15.16
CA GLU A 641 -6.46 3.54 16.17
C GLU A 641 -4.97 3.15 16.36
N ASP A 642 -4.24 2.98 15.27
CA ASP A 642 -2.89 2.42 15.26
C ASP A 642 -1.81 3.43 14.81
N THR A 643 -2.17 4.71 14.70
CA THR A 643 -1.25 5.77 14.30
C THR A 643 -1.48 7.01 15.15
N SER A 644 -0.43 7.76 15.46
CA SER A 644 -0.52 9.00 16.21
C SER A 644 -1.12 10.13 15.37
N LYS A 645 -2.00 10.94 15.95
CA LYS A 645 -2.49 12.20 15.35
C LYS A 645 -1.44 13.34 15.39
N THR A 646 -0.22 13.03 15.81
CA THR A 646 0.93 13.96 15.80
C THR A 646 2.18 13.20 15.37
N ILE A 647 3.12 13.91 14.72
CA ILE A 647 4.39 13.31 14.34
C ILE A 647 5.18 12.90 15.58
N ARG A 648 5.70 11.69 15.57
CA ARG A 648 6.64 11.15 16.56
C ARG A 648 7.86 10.59 15.84
N ASP A 649 9.04 10.74 16.43
CA ASP A 649 10.33 10.27 15.91
C ASP A 649 10.71 8.90 16.46
N ASP A 650 9.81 8.21 17.13
CA ASP A 650 10.04 6.87 17.65
C ASP A 650 9.34 5.81 16.79
N VAL A 651 9.87 4.61 16.82
CA VAL A 651 9.26 3.45 16.19
C VAL A 651 8.03 3.02 16.98
N ALA A 652 6.86 3.07 16.36
CA ALA A 652 5.72 2.31 16.79
C ALA A 652 5.38 1.34 15.67
N SER A 653 5.67 0.06 15.86
CA SER A 653 5.37 -1.00 14.91
C SER A 653 4.61 -2.10 15.62
N TRP A 654 3.72 -2.76 14.89
CA TRP A 654 3.06 -3.98 15.32
C TRP A 654 4.06 -5.08 15.72
N CYS A 655 5.33 -4.95 15.33
CA CYS A 655 6.42 -5.88 15.59
C CYS A 655 7.61 -5.21 16.27
N SER A 656 7.39 -4.31 17.22
CA SER A 656 8.41 -3.48 17.87
C SER A 656 9.38 -4.19 18.82
N ASN A 657 9.49 -5.53 18.78
CA ASN A 657 10.36 -6.28 19.71
C ASN A 657 11.85 -5.96 19.51
N TYR A 658 12.26 -5.52 18.33
CA TYR A 658 13.66 -5.27 17.97
C TYR A 658 13.97 -3.80 17.68
N GLY A 659 13.00 -2.95 17.40
CA GLY A 659 13.27 -1.59 16.94
C GLY A 659 12.91 -0.54 17.99
N LYS A 660 13.90 0.13 18.58
CA LYS A 660 13.73 1.33 19.40
C LYS A 660 14.46 2.51 18.78
N TYR A 661 14.58 2.51 17.44
CA TYR A 661 15.37 3.49 16.73
C TYR A 661 14.56 4.73 16.42
N GLN A 662 15.13 5.88 16.77
CA GLN A 662 14.68 7.17 16.31
C GLN A 662 15.24 7.45 14.90
N LEU A 663 14.57 8.25 14.11
CA LEU A 663 15.04 8.64 12.79
C LEU A 663 15.90 9.91 12.81
N LEU A 664 15.53 10.89 13.64
CA LEU A 664 16.19 12.19 13.73
C LEU A 664 17.11 12.32 14.95
N ALA A 665 16.64 11.91 16.13
CA ALA A 665 17.40 11.99 17.38
C ALA A 665 18.21 10.70 17.65
N GLY A 666 18.97 10.73 18.74
CA GLY A 666 19.69 9.54 19.23
C GLY A 666 21.15 9.44 18.76
N ASP A 667 21.86 8.47 19.37
CA ASP A 667 23.24 8.10 19.08
C ASP A 667 23.31 6.80 18.22
N GLU A 668 24.50 6.23 18.09
CA GLU A 668 24.73 4.99 17.33
C GLU A 668 23.99 3.76 17.85
N ASN A 669 23.42 3.79 19.06
CA ASN A 669 22.70 2.65 19.65
C ASN A 669 21.18 2.76 19.47
N ASN A 670 20.67 3.94 19.18
CA ASN A 670 19.23 4.20 19.11
C ASN A 670 18.77 5.12 17.97
N ASN A 671 19.67 5.52 17.08
CA ASN A 671 19.34 6.18 15.81
C ASN A 671 19.53 5.19 14.66
N TYR A 672 18.50 5.00 13.85
CA TYR A 672 18.51 4.00 12.77
C TYR A 672 19.69 4.17 11.80
N PHE A 673 19.87 5.37 11.27
CA PHE A 673 20.86 5.65 10.22
C PHE A 673 22.29 5.49 10.73
N LYS A 674 22.56 5.94 11.97
CA LYS A 674 23.87 5.77 12.61
C LYS A 674 24.20 4.32 12.91
N ALA A 675 23.22 3.56 13.44
CA ALA A 675 23.38 2.14 13.72
C ALA A 675 23.60 1.34 12.42
N LYS A 676 22.85 1.65 11.37
CA LYS A 676 22.99 1.01 10.06
C LYS A 676 24.33 1.33 9.40
N PHE A 677 24.77 2.59 9.45
CA PHE A 677 26.08 2.99 8.98
C PHE A 677 27.20 2.18 9.65
N ASN A 678 27.18 2.12 10.99
CA ASN A 678 28.17 1.35 11.77
C ASN A 678 28.10 -0.16 11.45
N SER A 679 26.90 -0.70 11.20
CA SER A 679 26.74 -2.09 10.77
C SER A 679 27.40 -2.35 9.42
N VAL A 680 27.19 -1.47 8.43
CA VAL A 680 27.84 -1.58 7.13
C VAL A 680 29.36 -1.52 7.28
N GLU A 681 29.90 -0.50 7.98
CA GLU A 681 31.35 -0.41 8.19
C GLU A 681 31.95 -1.63 8.87
N LYS A 682 31.26 -2.17 9.88
CA LYS A 682 31.68 -3.36 10.62
C LYS A 682 31.80 -4.59 9.71
N TYR A 683 30.74 -4.90 8.98
CA TYR A 683 30.61 -6.17 8.27
C TYR A 683 31.22 -6.15 6.87
N THR A 684 31.44 -5.00 6.25
CA THR A 684 32.14 -4.86 4.96
C THR A 684 33.66 -4.73 5.10
N LYS A 685 34.17 -4.70 6.33
CA LYS A 685 35.63 -4.73 6.57
C LYS A 685 36.22 -6.04 6.07
N SER A 686 37.29 -5.94 5.29
CA SER A 686 37.95 -7.11 4.70
C SER A 686 39.15 -7.55 5.54
N TYR A 687 39.26 -8.86 5.76
CA TYR A 687 40.37 -9.51 6.50
C TYR A 687 41.08 -10.53 5.60
N SER A 688 42.39 -10.70 5.83
CA SER A 688 43.19 -11.74 5.18
C SER A 688 42.91 -13.08 5.86
N ILE A 689 42.75 -14.15 5.06
CA ILE A 689 42.47 -15.48 5.56
C ILE A 689 43.36 -16.53 4.88
N THR A 690 43.74 -17.55 5.66
CA THR A 690 44.35 -18.77 5.13
C THR A 690 43.50 -19.97 5.55
N PHE A 691 43.11 -20.80 4.59
CA PHE A 691 42.33 -21.99 4.80
C PHE A 691 43.23 -23.22 4.83
N GLU A 692 43.27 -23.93 5.98
CA GLU A 692 43.92 -25.23 6.16
C GLU A 692 42.81 -26.30 6.12
N SER A 693 42.66 -26.96 4.98
CA SER A 693 41.51 -27.90 4.76
C SER A 693 41.66 -29.27 5.42
N ASN A 694 42.74 -29.54 6.15
CA ASN A 694 42.97 -30.79 6.89
C ASN A 694 42.70 -32.06 6.03
N GLY A 695 43.21 -32.04 4.80
CA GLY A 695 43.11 -33.15 3.84
C GLY A 695 41.80 -33.15 3.01
N GLY A 696 40.94 -32.13 3.10
CA GLY A 696 39.88 -31.86 2.17
C GLY A 696 40.34 -31.02 1.00
N ILE A 697 39.49 -30.91 0.00
CA ILE A 697 39.71 -30.08 -1.22
C ILE A 697 38.71 -28.91 -1.19
N LEU A 698 39.21 -27.69 -1.26
CA LEU A 698 38.39 -26.49 -1.38
C LEU A 698 38.45 -25.98 -2.83
N ALA A 699 37.31 -25.87 -3.49
CA ALA A 699 37.24 -25.52 -4.94
C ALA A 699 37.76 -24.09 -5.19
N THR A 700 37.42 -23.15 -4.29
CA THR A 700 37.86 -21.75 -4.36
C THR A 700 38.57 -21.38 -3.05
N ILE A 701 39.78 -20.84 -3.13
CA ILE A 701 40.55 -20.43 -1.95
C ILE A 701 40.74 -18.91 -1.99
N PRO A 702 39.84 -18.14 -1.36
CA PRO A 702 40.06 -16.70 -1.26
C PRO A 702 41.19 -16.38 -0.31
N THR A 703 41.90 -15.28 -0.58
CA THR A 703 42.95 -14.75 0.32
C THR A 703 42.43 -13.64 1.24
N LYS A 704 41.19 -13.16 0.95
CA LYS A 704 40.50 -12.15 1.75
C LYS A 704 39.02 -12.46 1.77
N VAL A 705 38.38 -12.19 2.91
CA VAL A 705 36.93 -12.26 3.08
C VAL A 705 36.45 -11.04 3.86
N PHE A 706 35.16 -10.70 3.71
CA PHE A 706 34.54 -9.66 4.51
C PHE A 706 34.17 -10.18 5.90
N ALA A 707 34.18 -9.29 6.89
CA ALA A 707 33.80 -9.61 8.29
C ALA A 707 32.37 -10.16 8.42
N GLY A 708 31.49 -9.81 7.50
CA GLY A 708 30.09 -10.28 7.47
C GLY A 708 29.88 -11.58 6.69
N GLU A 709 30.90 -12.20 6.13
CA GLU A 709 30.77 -13.48 5.41
C GLU A 709 30.83 -14.65 6.38
N ALA A 710 29.80 -15.49 6.39
CA ALA A 710 29.76 -16.75 7.11
C ALA A 710 30.63 -17.79 6.36
N ILE A 711 31.92 -17.90 6.72
CA ILE A 711 32.89 -18.72 5.98
C ILE A 711 32.56 -20.20 5.95
N ASN A 712 31.87 -20.70 6.96
CA ASN A 712 31.41 -22.09 7.09
C ASN A 712 30.26 -22.44 6.12
N ASN A 713 29.54 -21.45 5.61
CA ASN A 713 28.47 -21.66 4.62
C ASN A 713 28.96 -21.44 3.17
N LEU A 714 30.01 -20.64 2.99
CA LEU A 714 30.49 -20.23 1.66
C LEU A 714 31.69 -21.05 1.18
N TYR A 715 32.57 -21.50 2.08
CA TYR A 715 33.81 -22.19 1.74
C TYR A 715 33.82 -23.56 2.40
N ILE A 716 33.17 -24.54 1.74
CA ILE A 716 32.97 -25.90 2.26
C ILE A 716 33.97 -26.81 1.53
N PRO A 717 35.00 -27.38 2.26
CA PRO A 717 35.91 -28.31 1.65
C PRO A 717 35.30 -29.72 1.57
N GLU A 718 35.50 -30.38 0.46
CA GLU A 718 35.10 -31.76 0.24
C GLU A 718 36.18 -32.71 0.75
N LYS A 719 35.80 -33.77 1.47
CA LYS A 719 36.70 -34.81 1.96
C LYS A 719 35.97 -36.15 1.89
N GLU A 720 36.60 -37.12 1.20
CA GLU A 720 36.01 -38.45 1.03
C GLU A 720 35.65 -39.10 2.39
N ASP A 721 34.43 -39.63 2.49
CA ASP A 721 33.84 -40.27 3.68
C ASP A 721 33.60 -39.36 4.88
N TRP A 722 33.79 -38.05 4.72
CA TRP A 722 33.62 -37.09 5.81
C TRP A 722 32.72 -35.93 5.42
N LEU A 723 31.88 -35.49 6.34
CA LEU A 723 31.09 -34.29 6.21
C LEU A 723 31.85 -33.13 6.85
N PHE A 724 31.96 -31.99 6.15
CA PHE A 724 32.51 -30.77 6.74
C PHE A 724 31.64 -30.34 7.94
N ALA A 725 32.29 -30.17 9.08
CA ALA A 725 31.61 -29.70 10.28
C ALA A 725 31.61 -28.20 10.37
N ASP A 726 32.79 -27.58 10.51
CA ASP A 726 32.95 -26.13 10.57
C ASP A 726 34.43 -25.76 10.44
N TRP A 727 34.71 -24.44 10.32
CA TRP A 727 36.06 -23.88 10.44
C TRP A 727 36.40 -23.54 11.90
N TYR A 728 37.62 -23.80 12.32
CA TYR A 728 38.12 -23.59 13.69
C TYR A 728 39.44 -22.81 13.72
N THR A 729 39.77 -22.19 14.87
CA THR A 729 41.02 -21.45 15.09
C THR A 729 42.27 -22.33 15.13
N GLN A 730 42.12 -23.65 15.37
CA GLN A 730 43.21 -24.62 15.47
C GLN A 730 42.78 -25.93 14.78
N SER A 731 43.79 -26.75 14.41
CA SER A 731 43.57 -28.06 13.78
C SER A 731 42.90 -29.08 14.71
N GLU A 732 43.06 -28.93 16.04
CA GLU A 732 42.43 -29.72 17.08
C GLU A 732 42.00 -28.77 18.22
N ASP A 733 40.88 -29.02 18.86
CA ASP A 733 40.35 -28.32 20.05
C ASP A 733 40.25 -26.77 19.95
N GLY A 734 40.20 -26.20 18.75
CA GLY A 734 40.06 -24.77 18.54
C GLY A 734 38.64 -24.23 18.77
N GLU A 735 38.48 -22.92 18.77
CA GLU A 735 37.18 -22.28 18.76
C GLU A 735 36.61 -22.26 17.36
N LYS A 736 35.29 -22.47 17.22
CA LYS A 736 34.58 -22.36 15.97
C LYS A 736 34.68 -20.92 15.44
N VAL A 737 34.96 -20.77 14.11
CA VAL A 737 34.99 -19.51 13.40
C VAL A 737 33.88 -19.50 12.39
N GLU A 738 32.90 -18.65 12.57
CA GLU A 738 31.82 -18.40 11.61
C GLU A 738 32.09 -17.13 10.82
N TYR A 739 32.49 -16.06 11.49
CA TYR A 739 32.84 -14.77 10.92
C TYR A 739 34.25 -14.34 11.34
N LEU A 740 34.96 -13.62 10.47
CA LEU A 740 36.28 -13.10 10.80
C LEU A 740 36.19 -11.79 11.57
N THR A 741 37.01 -11.66 12.61
CA THR A 741 37.20 -10.43 13.39
C THR A 741 38.59 -9.82 13.24
N SER A 742 39.52 -10.56 12.63
CA SER A 742 40.90 -10.16 12.32
C SER A 742 41.48 -11.06 11.25
N ASP A 743 42.65 -10.73 10.71
CA ASP A 743 43.44 -11.63 9.88
C ASP A 743 43.76 -12.92 10.65
N MET A 744 43.50 -14.09 10.05
CA MET A 744 43.72 -15.39 10.70
C MET A 744 43.89 -16.56 9.73
N THR A 745 44.36 -17.68 10.29
CA THR A 745 44.32 -19.01 9.67
C THR A 745 43.19 -19.81 10.29
N VAL A 746 42.38 -20.48 9.45
CA VAL A 746 41.30 -21.36 9.91
C VAL A 746 41.52 -22.80 9.44
N TYR A 747 41.08 -23.75 10.24
CA TYR A 747 41.29 -25.18 10.03
C TYR A 747 39.94 -25.89 9.89
N ALA A 748 39.81 -26.70 8.83
CA ALA A 748 38.59 -27.48 8.62
C ALA A 748 38.50 -28.61 9.63
N HIS A 749 37.34 -28.73 10.30
CA HIS A 749 37.01 -29.92 11.07
C HIS A 749 35.92 -30.71 10.35
N TYR A 750 35.90 -32.01 10.56
CA TYR A 750 34.98 -32.93 9.89
C TYR A 750 34.32 -33.88 10.89
N THR A 751 33.08 -34.27 10.57
CA THR A 751 32.35 -35.35 11.22
C THR A 751 32.10 -36.51 10.27
N LYS A 752 31.69 -37.66 10.78
CA LYS A 752 31.31 -38.78 9.90
C LYS A 752 29.94 -38.52 9.28
N PHE A 753 29.77 -38.95 8.03
CA PHE A 753 28.41 -39.00 7.49
C PHE A 753 27.52 -39.90 8.35
N PRO A 754 26.22 -39.55 8.50
CA PRO A 754 25.27 -40.36 9.24
C PRO A 754 25.07 -41.77 8.70
N TYR A 755 25.48 -42.02 7.48
CA TYR A 755 25.60 -43.40 6.93
C TYR A 755 26.70 -43.51 5.86
N LYS A 756 27.12 -44.78 5.57
CA LYS A 756 27.96 -45.16 4.45
C LYS A 756 27.35 -46.36 3.75
N TYR A 757 27.30 -46.37 2.40
CA TYR A 757 26.85 -47.52 1.60
C TYR A 757 28.01 -47.99 0.71
N TRP A 758 28.20 -49.32 0.63
CA TRP A 758 29.16 -49.92 -0.30
C TRP A 758 28.72 -51.32 -0.66
N VAL A 759 29.29 -51.85 -1.75
CA VAL A 759 29.12 -53.24 -2.19
C VAL A 759 30.48 -53.94 -2.16
N ASP A 760 30.50 -55.09 -1.50
CA ASP A 760 31.71 -55.93 -1.43
C ASP A 760 31.99 -56.65 -2.77
N GLU A 761 33.19 -57.19 -2.95
CA GLU A 761 33.59 -57.90 -4.17
C GLU A 761 32.69 -59.10 -4.48
N ASP A 762 32.04 -59.71 -3.48
CA ASP A 762 31.07 -60.83 -3.61
C ASP A 762 29.65 -60.35 -3.95
N GLY A 763 29.42 -59.06 -4.09
CA GLY A 763 28.13 -58.50 -4.38
C GLY A 763 27.26 -58.23 -3.16
N THR A 764 27.77 -58.41 -1.92
CA THR A 764 27.02 -58.07 -0.71
C THR A 764 26.90 -56.55 -0.53
N GLU A 765 25.69 -56.08 -0.41
CA GLU A 765 25.39 -54.66 -0.12
C GLU A 765 25.53 -54.40 1.39
N ASN A 766 26.21 -53.34 1.74
CA ASN A 766 26.42 -52.94 3.13
C ASN A 766 25.95 -51.49 3.34
N LEU A 767 25.21 -51.28 4.42
CA LEU A 767 24.75 -49.99 4.86
C LEU A 767 25.11 -49.80 6.33
N GLN A 768 26.11 -48.97 6.58
CA GLN A 768 26.52 -48.62 7.93
C GLN A 768 25.87 -47.29 8.35
N PHE A 769 25.14 -47.31 9.44
CA PHE A 769 24.66 -46.10 10.11
C PHE A 769 25.67 -45.63 11.14
N THR A 770 25.86 -44.35 11.27
CA THR A 770 26.73 -43.69 12.25
C THR A 770 25.97 -42.61 12.99
N PHE A 771 26.01 -42.66 14.34
CA PHE A 771 25.38 -41.68 15.19
C PHE A 771 26.40 -41.17 16.21
N ILE A 772 26.64 -39.86 16.21
CA ILE A 772 27.49 -39.17 17.16
C ILE A 772 26.60 -38.29 18.03
N PRO A 773 26.49 -38.52 19.34
CA PRO A 773 25.56 -37.77 20.21
C PRO A 773 25.70 -36.26 20.14
N GLU A 774 26.92 -35.74 20.07
CA GLU A 774 27.24 -34.30 19.98
C GLU A 774 26.69 -33.64 18.69
N ASP A 775 26.57 -34.44 17.61
CA ASP A 775 26.01 -33.96 16.33
C ASP A 775 24.49 -33.75 16.39
N PHE A 776 23.85 -34.23 17.48
CA PHE A 776 22.44 -34.05 17.79
C PHE A 776 22.20 -33.27 19.09
N TYR A 777 23.23 -32.59 19.59
CA TYR A 777 23.19 -31.82 20.86
C TYR A 777 22.90 -32.66 22.10
N LEU A 778 23.28 -33.94 22.09
CA LEU A 778 23.07 -34.87 23.20
C LEU A 778 24.36 -35.13 23.97
N SER A 779 24.29 -35.13 25.30
CA SER A 779 25.40 -35.39 26.21
C SER A 779 25.34 -36.79 26.89
N ALA A 780 24.18 -37.44 26.91
CA ALA A 780 23.97 -38.75 27.56
C ALA A 780 23.04 -39.61 26.69
N VAL A 781 23.59 -40.73 26.18
CA VAL A 781 22.87 -41.67 25.33
C VAL A 781 23.09 -43.05 25.88
N GLU A 782 22.05 -43.79 26.22
CA GLU A 782 22.14 -45.16 26.69
C GLU A 782 22.21 -46.16 25.52
N PHE A 783 21.34 -45.97 24.51
CA PHE A 783 21.36 -46.72 23.27
C PHE A 783 20.72 -45.95 22.11
N VAL A 784 21.07 -46.33 20.89
CA VAL A 784 20.54 -45.80 19.64
C VAL A 784 20.10 -46.94 18.74
N VAL A 785 19.00 -46.73 18.04
CA VAL A 785 18.49 -47.64 17.02
C VAL A 785 18.31 -46.88 15.72
N PRO A 786 18.89 -47.35 14.58
CA PRO A 786 18.61 -46.75 13.27
C PRO A 786 17.31 -47.37 12.76
N VAL A 787 16.24 -46.60 12.72
CA VAL A 787 14.92 -47.05 12.29
C VAL A 787 14.69 -46.75 10.83
N CYS A 788 14.32 -47.78 10.05
CA CYS A 788 14.06 -47.67 8.62
C CYS A 788 13.18 -48.82 8.13
N ASN A 789 12.91 -48.88 6.85
CA ASN A 789 12.12 -49.97 6.26
C ASN A 789 12.79 -51.34 6.44
N LEU A 790 14.12 -51.41 6.52
CA LEU A 790 14.85 -52.68 6.67
C LEU A 790 14.61 -53.34 8.03
N ASN A 791 14.26 -52.60 9.07
CA ASN A 791 13.92 -53.13 10.39
C ASN A 791 12.44 -52.90 10.76
N ASN A 792 11.58 -52.61 9.76
CA ASN A 792 10.16 -52.31 9.93
C ASN A 792 9.91 -51.18 10.97
N TRP A 793 10.79 -50.22 11.05
CA TRP A 793 10.73 -49.11 11.98
C TRP A 793 10.70 -49.52 13.46
N ASP A 794 11.31 -50.65 13.79
CA ASP A 794 11.41 -51.11 15.17
C ASP A 794 12.37 -50.24 15.96
N LYS A 795 11.90 -49.64 17.05
CA LYS A 795 12.66 -48.71 17.91
C LYS A 795 13.47 -49.39 19.05
N LYS A 796 13.57 -50.71 19.03
CA LYS A 796 14.30 -51.42 20.04
C LYS A 796 15.49 -52.20 19.47
N ILE A 797 15.40 -52.63 18.20
CA ILE A 797 16.41 -53.40 17.51
C ILE A 797 16.55 -53.00 16.03
N PRO A 798 17.78 -53.04 15.45
CA PRO A 798 19.03 -53.38 16.17
C PRO A 798 19.54 -52.19 16.97
N GLN A 799 20.13 -52.42 18.13
CA GLN A 799 20.85 -51.39 18.86
C GLN A 799 22.23 -51.18 18.22
N MET A 800 22.67 -49.94 18.10
CA MET A 800 23.98 -49.58 17.58
C MET A 800 25.09 -49.84 18.65
N GLU A 801 26.26 -50.30 18.21
CA GLU A 801 27.44 -50.49 19.09
C GLU A 801 28.14 -49.15 19.29
N ASN A 802 28.43 -48.78 20.55
CA ASN A 802 29.25 -47.63 20.87
C ASN A 802 30.75 -47.99 20.77
N LYS A 803 31.47 -47.26 19.90
CA LYS A 803 32.95 -47.35 19.79
C LYS A 803 33.50 -45.92 19.83
N ASP A 804 34.26 -45.66 20.90
CA ASP A 804 34.93 -44.35 21.09
C ASP A 804 34.00 -43.13 20.99
N GLY A 805 32.77 -43.24 21.51
CA GLY A 805 31.77 -42.18 21.49
C GLY A 805 30.87 -42.13 20.26
N ALA A 806 31.17 -42.86 19.20
CA ALA A 806 30.32 -43.01 18.02
C ALA A 806 29.52 -44.35 18.09
N TYR A 807 28.22 -44.26 17.87
CA TYR A 807 27.34 -45.43 17.77
C TYR A 807 27.27 -45.83 16.30
N THR A 808 27.53 -47.14 16.00
CA THR A 808 27.54 -47.69 14.65
C THR A 808 26.71 -48.96 14.55
N TYR A 809 26.09 -49.20 13.42
CA TYR A 809 25.44 -50.46 13.06
C TYR A 809 25.54 -50.65 11.54
N THR A 810 25.98 -51.86 11.10
CA THR A 810 26.06 -52.23 9.68
C THR A 810 24.96 -53.25 9.35
N TYR A 811 24.13 -52.89 8.39
CA TYR A 811 23.17 -53.79 7.76
C TYR A 811 23.84 -54.38 6.51
N SER A 812 23.92 -55.72 6.39
CA SER A 812 24.50 -56.36 5.22
C SER A 812 23.48 -57.29 4.56
N ASN A 813 23.37 -57.26 3.25
CA ASN A 813 22.38 -58.03 2.48
C ASN A 813 22.95 -58.44 1.12
N SER A 814 22.91 -59.72 0.79
CA SER A 814 23.35 -60.29 -0.50
C SER A 814 22.26 -60.35 -1.56
N TYR A 815 21.03 -59.88 -1.28
CA TYR A 815 19.88 -59.90 -2.19
C TYR A 815 19.52 -58.54 -2.83
N HIS A 816 20.41 -57.57 -2.76
CA HIS A 816 20.21 -56.24 -3.29
C HIS A 816 18.94 -55.53 -2.77
N GLU A 817 18.58 -55.75 -1.51
CA GLU A 817 17.42 -55.10 -0.88
C GLU A 817 17.63 -53.62 -0.63
N ILE A 818 18.87 -53.23 -0.30
CA ILE A 818 19.21 -51.85 0.01
C ILE A 818 19.05 -50.97 -1.25
N SER A 819 19.70 -51.38 -2.35
CA SER A 819 19.63 -50.62 -3.64
C SER A 819 18.25 -50.65 -4.30
N ARG A 820 17.41 -51.64 -3.99
CA ARG A 820 16.02 -51.67 -4.47
C ARG A 820 15.09 -50.68 -3.77
N MET A 821 15.32 -50.46 -2.47
CA MET A 821 14.43 -49.69 -1.64
C MET A 821 14.94 -48.26 -1.41
N TRP A 822 16.26 -48.04 -1.44
CA TRP A 822 16.91 -46.83 -1.02
C TRP A 822 16.22 -46.23 0.23
N PRO A 823 16.31 -46.90 1.39
CA PRO A 823 15.47 -46.59 2.54
C PRO A 823 15.74 -45.21 3.11
N CYS A 824 14.66 -44.58 3.56
CA CYS A 824 14.80 -43.41 4.45
C CYS A 824 14.88 -43.90 5.91
N TYR A 825 15.53 -43.11 6.79
CA TYR A 825 15.73 -43.51 8.17
C TYR A 825 15.74 -42.34 9.15
N LYS A 826 15.56 -42.67 10.42
CA LYS A 826 15.81 -41.79 11.59
C LYS A 826 16.63 -42.54 12.64
N PHE A 827 17.12 -41.82 13.61
CA PHE A 827 17.66 -42.42 14.83
C PHE A 827 16.63 -42.37 15.96
N VAL A 828 16.42 -43.45 16.68
CA VAL A 828 15.67 -43.46 17.95
C VAL A 828 16.63 -43.63 19.10
N VAL A 829 16.68 -42.62 19.94
CA VAL A 829 17.56 -42.59 21.11
C VAL A 829 16.76 -42.94 22.36
N ASN A 830 17.32 -43.81 23.21
CA ASN A 830 16.73 -44.29 24.48
C ASN A 830 15.25 -44.76 24.34
N GLY A 831 14.86 -45.20 23.11
CA GLY A 831 13.55 -45.76 22.82
C GLY A 831 12.40 -44.73 22.66
N SER A 832 12.65 -43.45 22.82
CA SER A 832 11.63 -42.38 22.76
C SER A 832 11.91 -41.26 21.76
N ASP A 833 13.14 -40.83 21.64
CA ASP A 833 13.50 -39.60 20.95
C ASP A 833 13.82 -39.89 19.49
N TRP A 834 12.95 -39.41 18.60
CA TRP A 834 13.05 -39.59 17.15
C TRP A 834 13.83 -38.43 16.54
N LEU A 835 15.02 -38.70 15.98
CA LEU A 835 15.90 -37.70 15.44
C LEU A 835 16.12 -37.90 13.94
N GLY A 836 15.64 -36.96 13.15
CA GLY A 836 15.86 -36.85 11.72
C GLY A 836 16.88 -35.79 11.34
N TRP A 837 16.97 -35.48 10.02
CA TRP A 837 17.98 -34.52 9.54
C TRP A 837 17.75 -33.10 10.11
N LYS A 838 16.49 -32.70 10.42
CA LYS A 838 16.19 -31.40 11.06
C LYS A 838 16.82 -31.23 12.43
N ASN A 839 17.07 -32.34 13.15
CA ASN A 839 17.73 -32.35 14.46
C ASN A 839 19.25 -32.37 14.34
N TYR A 840 19.80 -32.59 13.14
CA TYR A 840 21.23 -32.74 12.94
C TYR A 840 21.95 -31.38 12.96
N LYS A 841 23.06 -31.30 13.73
CA LYS A 841 23.83 -30.05 13.92
C LYS A 841 24.37 -29.49 12.61
N TYR A 842 24.82 -30.34 11.71
CA TYR A 842 25.41 -29.98 10.43
C TYR A 842 24.43 -30.10 9.24
N LYS A 843 23.14 -29.97 9.51
CA LYS A 843 22.08 -30.10 8.50
C LYS A 843 22.24 -29.17 7.28
N ASN A 844 22.86 -27.99 7.47
CA ASN A 844 23.11 -27.03 6.40
C ASN A 844 24.23 -27.51 5.45
N HIS A 845 25.20 -28.26 5.95
CA HIS A 845 26.28 -28.85 5.15
C HIS A 845 25.92 -30.22 4.56
N LEU A 846 24.80 -30.80 5.02
CA LEU A 846 24.30 -32.05 4.47
C LEU A 846 23.65 -31.79 3.11
N PRO A 847 24.10 -32.42 1.98
CA PRO A 847 23.48 -32.21 0.67
C PRO A 847 21.99 -32.58 0.67
N ASN A 848 21.18 -31.91 -0.15
CA ASN A 848 19.73 -32.16 -0.23
C ASN A 848 19.38 -33.60 -0.60
N ALA A 849 20.22 -34.27 -1.39
CA ALA A 849 20.07 -35.71 -1.66
C ALA A 849 20.03 -36.63 -0.42
N TYR A 850 20.48 -36.11 0.75
CA TYR A 850 20.46 -36.83 2.03
C TYR A 850 19.28 -36.48 2.93
N LYS A 851 18.42 -35.57 2.46
CA LYS A 851 17.28 -35.05 3.21
C LYS A 851 15.98 -35.47 2.52
N ARG A 852 14.99 -35.92 3.28
CA ARG A 852 13.61 -35.99 2.76
C ARG A 852 12.99 -34.60 2.84
N LEU A 853 12.67 -34.05 1.70
CA LEU A 853 12.16 -32.67 1.58
C LEU A 853 10.65 -32.64 1.23
N ASP A 854 10.06 -33.79 0.89
CA ASP A 854 8.64 -33.93 0.56
C ASP A 854 7.80 -34.18 1.82
N GLY A 855 7.13 -33.17 2.33
CA GLY A 855 6.20 -33.24 3.45
C GLY A 855 6.81 -32.91 4.84
N GLU A 856 6.05 -33.21 5.91
CA GLU A 856 6.43 -32.89 7.30
C GLU A 856 7.50 -33.83 7.90
N ASP A 857 7.85 -34.92 7.22
CA ASP A 857 8.71 -35.96 7.74
C ASP A 857 10.19 -35.62 7.49
N ASP A 858 11.00 -35.54 8.55
CA ASP A 858 12.40 -35.16 8.54
C ASP A 858 13.39 -36.37 8.47
N ASN A 859 13.01 -37.43 7.71
CA ASN A 859 13.87 -38.59 7.52
C ASN A 859 15.16 -38.23 6.76
N PHE A 860 16.29 -38.84 7.17
CA PHE A 860 17.47 -38.93 6.30
C PHE A 860 17.16 -39.84 5.10
N MET A 861 17.76 -39.51 3.95
CA MET A 861 17.60 -40.25 2.70
C MET A 861 18.89 -41.04 2.35
N ILE A 862 18.73 -42.21 1.82
CA ILE A 862 19.79 -43.03 1.20
C ILE A 862 19.47 -43.11 -0.30
N SER A 863 20.38 -42.79 -1.17
CA SER A 863 20.15 -42.77 -2.62
C SER A 863 21.38 -43.17 -3.44
N GLU A 864 21.14 -43.61 -4.67
CA GLU A 864 22.14 -44.10 -5.62
C GLU A 864 23.23 -43.04 -5.94
N LEU A 865 22.88 -41.77 -6.00
CA LEU A 865 23.78 -40.67 -6.27
C LEU A 865 24.95 -40.54 -5.28
N LYS A 866 24.97 -41.32 -4.21
CA LYS A 866 25.95 -41.25 -3.09
C LYS A 866 27.02 -42.36 -3.12
N GLN A 867 27.04 -43.18 -4.18
CA GLN A 867 28.09 -44.17 -4.38
C GLN A 867 29.43 -43.62 -4.87
N ASN A 868 29.50 -42.36 -5.30
CA ASN A 868 30.62 -41.75 -5.99
C ASN A 868 31.34 -40.66 -5.14
N PHE A 869 31.21 -40.71 -3.82
CA PHE A 869 31.99 -39.82 -2.94
C PHE A 869 33.03 -40.60 -2.17
#